data_e991f07fd3c87c455cc12024961cd189
#
_entry.id   e991f07fd3c87c455cc12024961cd189
#
_cell.length_a   1.000
_cell.length_b   1.000
_cell.length_c   1.000
_cell.angle_alpha   90.00
_cell.angle_beta   90.00
_cell.angle_gamma   90.00
#
_symmetry.space_group_name_H-M   'P 1'
#
loop_
_entity.id
_entity.type
_entity.pdbx_description
1 polymer ?
#
loop_
_entity_poly.entity_id
_entity_poly.type
_entity_poly.pdbx_seq_one_letter_code
_entity_poly.pdbx_strand_id
1 'polypeptide(L)'
;MIKKITLSLSMVLLFAAAMAQNVERLSKRYPLIPYPAELTAKDGSFKLSGATVIELESGELDLNNEVLFLQEMLATYDLDQAGPSNGEILLSFSNEVSAEEGYVLAISNEQVVIKASTQTGFFRGIQAFGQLLPVNLSGEKLAEIEVPAVEISDAPKYDWRGMHIDVSRHFFTKAYIKKFIDRLARYQFNKLHMHLTDDQGWRIEIKQFPKLTEVGAWRTYNKHDTICMERAETNPDYIIDPWNIKEVDGKEVYGGFYTQEDIKEIIAYAAKHHIEVIPEIDMPGHMSAAVRAYPYLTGDQKTEWGELFSSPLNPCQESTYEFAEKVLDEIMALFPSKYVHIGADEVDREFWETSMCEEWMKENGIEDVDKLQSFFVNHMEAYVKSKGKQLIVWDDALAGGISPTAHVMYWRSWVKNAPFKAVENGNEIIMSPVGGGLYFDYVPDKSSLRKVYTVSIVPAGFTAEQASKVIGGQANIWTEYIPSEARADYMYMPRMTALAERLWSDPKDFDGYQERLNNHFAWMQKENINYRLPDLNGIADMNMFVGKGKLDVSTPVDFLTIMYTTDGTDPEMDDKALIKPIKVKSDTDFKVAAFGPSGNRGDVYEVPYRKTTYLKAINESEVGGSKGLIMHFHKGTFKQTALMDDHQADEVREMEDLSIPADLAKGAFGAEFIGYINVPEKRIYDFILTSDDGSKLYIGGREIIDNDGFHPAKEVSGQVALNAGLHPIELDFIEGGGGHTLILEYIDEKGERKTVPADWYISK
;
A
#
# COMPACT_ATOMS: atom_id res chain seq x y z
N MET A 1 50.61 10.25 14.75
CA MET A 1 49.66 9.78 13.77
C MET A 1 48.25 9.55 14.38
N ILE A 2 48.13 8.92 15.55
CA ILE A 2 46.87 8.61 16.24
C ILE A 2 46.03 9.86 16.58
N LYS A 3 46.62 10.97 17.04
CA LYS A 3 45.87 12.21 17.35
C LYS A 3 45.20 12.92 16.13
N LYS A 4 45.70 12.71 14.90
CA LYS A 4 45.12 13.27 13.70
C LYS A 4 43.93 12.44 13.20
N ILE A 5 43.93 11.13 13.45
CA ILE A 5 42.87 10.20 13.06
C ILE A 5 41.63 10.41 13.98
N THR A 6 41.85 10.58 15.31
CA THR A 6 40.76 10.84 16.26
C THR A 6 40.07 12.20 16.02
N LEU A 7 40.81 13.23 15.60
CA LEU A 7 40.24 14.54 15.29
C LEU A 7 39.39 14.50 14.00
N SER A 8 39.85 13.70 13.01
CA SER A 8 39.11 13.51 11.75
C SER A 8 37.80 12.73 11.95
N LEU A 9 37.83 11.68 12.78
CA LEU A 9 36.62 10.89 13.09
C LEU A 9 35.59 11.69 13.90
N SER A 10 36.06 12.49 14.89
CA SER A 10 35.17 13.39 15.67
C SER A 10 34.55 14.48 14.81
N MET A 11 35.26 14.97 13.79
CA MET A 11 34.74 15.98 12.86
C MET A 11 33.72 15.40 11.89
N VAL A 12 33.91 14.16 11.44
CA VAL A 12 32.95 13.44 10.59
C VAL A 12 31.67 13.10 11.38
N LEU A 13 31.79 12.65 12.64
CA LEU A 13 30.65 12.39 13.52
C LEU A 13 29.88 13.68 13.89
N LEU A 14 30.60 14.79 14.13
CA LEU A 14 29.96 16.09 14.36
C LEU A 14 29.27 16.63 13.10
N PHE A 15 29.82 16.38 11.92
CA PHE A 15 29.21 16.76 10.64
C PHE A 15 27.98 15.90 10.33
N ALA A 16 28.04 14.59 10.59
CA ALA A 16 26.91 13.67 10.46
C ALA A 16 25.77 14.01 11.45
N ALA A 17 26.11 14.31 12.71
CA ALA A 17 25.13 14.74 13.71
C ALA A 17 24.52 16.12 13.39
N ALA A 18 25.31 17.06 12.83
CA ALA A 18 24.81 18.36 12.38
C ALA A 18 23.94 18.24 11.11
N MET A 19 24.27 17.30 10.23
CA MET A 19 23.43 16.98 9.06
C MET A 19 22.11 16.32 9.49
N ALA A 20 22.13 15.36 10.41
CA ALA A 20 20.93 14.74 10.94
C ALA A 20 20.02 15.76 11.68
N GLN A 21 20.57 16.65 12.49
CA GLN A 21 19.83 17.73 13.14
C GLN A 21 19.28 18.75 12.14
N ASN A 22 19.95 18.98 11.00
CA ASN A 22 19.45 19.87 9.96
C ASN A 22 18.31 19.23 9.16
N VAL A 23 18.39 17.91 8.89
CA VAL A 23 17.30 17.16 8.22
C VAL A 23 16.04 17.14 9.10
N GLU A 24 16.17 16.87 10.38
CA GLU A 24 15.06 16.91 11.34
C GLU A 24 14.39 18.30 11.42
N ARG A 25 15.17 19.37 11.40
CA ARG A 25 14.64 20.75 11.36
C ARG A 25 13.93 21.10 10.04
N LEU A 26 14.42 20.60 8.91
CA LEU A 26 13.80 20.85 7.59
C LEU A 26 12.45 20.15 7.46
N SER A 27 12.34 18.90 7.91
CA SER A 27 11.09 18.13 7.88
C SER A 27 9.98 18.76 8.71
N LYS A 28 10.32 19.36 9.88
CA LYS A 28 9.35 20.08 10.72
C LYS A 28 8.96 21.42 10.14
N ARG A 29 9.93 22.14 9.57
CA ARG A 29 9.71 23.49 9.03
C ARG A 29 8.93 23.47 7.72
N TYR A 30 9.13 22.42 6.90
CA TYR A 30 8.52 22.26 5.59
C TYR A 30 7.85 20.88 5.49
N PRO A 31 6.65 20.74 6.05
CA PRO A 31 5.96 19.44 6.13
C PRO A 31 5.30 19.04 4.81
N LEU A 32 6.05 19.09 3.70
CA LEU A 32 5.55 18.80 2.37
C LEU A 32 5.51 17.29 2.11
N ILE A 33 4.37 16.78 1.65
CA ILE A 33 4.18 15.45 1.10
C ILE A 33 3.39 15.56 -0.21
N PRO A 34 3.96 15.17 -1.37
CA PRO A 34 5.31 14.63 -1.57
C PRO A 34 6.41 15.65 -1.26
N TYR A 35 7.61 15.14 -0.87
CA TYR A 35 8.77 15.99 -0.69
C TYR A 35 9.30 16.44 -2.07
N PRO A 36 9.56 17.75 -2.27
CA PRO A 36 9.97 18.27 -3.57
C PRO A 36 11.38 17.81 -3.96
N ALA A 37 11.64 17.80 -5.28
CA ALA A 37 12.94 17.42 -5.84
C ALA A 37 14.06 18.34 -5.36
N GLU A 38 13.81 19.65 -5.31
CA GLU A 38 14.74 20.65 -4.83
C GLU A 38 14.07 21.59 -3.84
N LEU A 39 14.63 21.70 -2.63
CA LEU A 39 14.17 22.62 -1.58
C LEU A 39 15.35 23.34 -0.96
N THR A 40 15.34 24.67 -0.99
CA THR A 40 16.32 25.53 -0.35
C THR A 40 15.64 26.37 0.73
N ALA A 41 15.95 26.08 1.99
CA ALA A 41 15.45 26.87 3.12
C ALA A 41 15.99 28.32 3.05
N LYS A 42 15.13 29.29 3.37
CA LYS A 42 15.46 30.70 3.46
C LYS A 42 15.15 31.22 4.87
N ASP A 43 15.78 32.31 5.26
CA ASP A 43 15.53 32.95 6.54
C ASP A 43 14.25 33.80 6.49
N GLY A 44 13.50 33.81 7.60
CA GLY A 44 12.27 34.57 7.76
C GLY A 44 10.99 33.85 7.40
N SER A 45 9.90 34.63 7.30
CA SER A 45 8.55 34.11 6.98
C SER A 45 7.74 35.18 6.25
N PHE A 46 6.83 34.73 5.39
CA PHE A 46 5.78 35.55 4.79
C PHE A 46 4.61 35.69 5.76
N LYS A 47 4.06 36.88 5.91
CA LYS A 47 2.89 37.13 6.73
C LYS A 47 1.64 37.21 5.87
N LEU A 48 0.88 36.12 5.88
CA LEU A 48 -0.40 35.99 5.19
C LEU A 48 -1.50 36.61 6.07
N SER A 49 -2.26 37.53 5.54
CA SER A 49 -3.43 38.17 6.19
C SER A 49 -4.62 38.23 5.24
N GLY A 50 -5.79 38.61 5.72
CA GLY A 50 -6.94 38.85 4.86
C GLY A 50 -6.79 40.02 3.87
N ALA A 51 -5.77 40.87 4.05
CA ALA A 51 -5.43 41.95 3.13
C ALA A 51 -4.40 41.54 2.06
N THR A 52 -3.89 40.29 2.07
CA THR A 52 -2.96 39.78 1.06
C THR A 52 -3.64 39.74 -0.31
N VAL A 53 -2.97 40.28 -1.33
CA VAL A 53 -3.50 40.38 -2.69
C VAL A 53 -2.99 39.22 -3.54
N ILE A 54 -3.84 38.66 -4.40
CA ILE A 54 -3.43 37.69 -5.43
C ILE A 54 -3.27 38.44 -6.75
N GLU A 55 -2.07 38.41 -7.31
CA GLU A 55 -1.75 39.01 -8.59
C GLU A 55 -1.41 37.99 -9.66
N LEU A 56 -1.69 38.33 -10.92
CA LEU A 56 -1.52 37.45 -12.06
C LEU A 56 -0.62 38.06 -13.12
N GLU A 57 0.43 37.33 -13.47
CA GLU A 57 1.25 37.52 -14.67
C GLU A 57 1.15 36.26 -15.54
N SER A 58 -0.08 35.87 -15.93
CA SER A 58 -0.38 34.56 -16.51
C SER A 58 -0.05 34.45 -18.02
N GLY A 59 0.36 35.54 -18.66
CA GLY A 59 0.54 35.58 -20.12
C GLY A 59 -0.79 35.33 -20.83
N GLU A 60 -0.84 34.26 -21.64
CA GLU A 60 -2.05 33.87 -22.38
C GLU A 60 -2.85 32.75 -21.65
N LEU A 61 -2.38 32.27 -20.49
CA LEU A 61 -3.07 31.19 -19.76
C LEU A 61 -4.30 31.74 -19.02
N ASP A 62 -5.41 30.99 -19.09
CA ASP A 62 -6.57 31.21 -18.24
C ASP A 62 -6.38 30.50 -16.90
N LEU A 63 -6.11 31.26 -15.84
CA LEU A 63 -5.90 30.78 -14.48
C LEU A 63 -7.11 31.00 -13.55
N ASN A 64 -8.29 31.25 -14.09
CA ASN A 64 -9.48 31.53 -13.26
C ASN A 64 -9.79 30.39 -12.27
N ASN A 65 -9.60 29.13 -12.69
CA ASN A 65 -9.82 27.97 -11.81
C ASN A 65 -8.78 27.92 -10.67
N GLU A 66 -7.50 28.12 -10.97
CA GLU A 66 -6.40 28.05 -10.00
C GLU A 66 -6.48 29.20 -9.00
N VAL A 67 -6.87 30.41 -9.46
CA VAL A 67 -7.11 31.56 -8.59
C VAL A 67 -8.30 31.32 -7.67
N LEU A 68 -9.41 30.82 -8.22
CA LEU A 68 -10.59 30.49 -7.41
C LEU A 68 -10.24 29.43 -6.35
N PHE A 69 -9.52 28.39 -6.74
CA PHE A 69 -9.05 27.36 -5.82
C PHE A 69 -8.17 27.93 -4.69
N LEU A 70 -7.21 28.81 -5.04
CA LEU A 70 -6.37 29.49 -4.05
C LEU A 70 -7.21 30.38 -3.12
N GLN A 71 -8.17 31.12 -3.64
CA GLN A 71 -9.07 31.97 -2.84
C GLN A 71 -9.94 31.14 -1.88
N GLU A 72 -10.53 30.04 -2.35
CA GLU A 72 -11.33 29.13 -1.53
C GLU A 72 -10.48 28.50 -0.43
N MET A 73 -9.25 28.06 -0.74
CA MET A 73 -8.31 27.53 0.23
C MET A 73 -7.96 28.55 1.32
N LEU A 74 -7.65 29.78 0.94
CA LEU A 74 -7.34 30.86 1.90
C LEU A 74 -8.55 31.25 2.73
N ALA A 75 -9.76 31.24 2.18
CA ALA A 75 -10.99 31.56 2.89
C ALA A 75 -11.28 30.61 4.06
N THR A 76 -10.73 29.37 4.05
CA THR A 76 -10.90 28.41 5.16
C THR A 76 -10.22 28.87 6.47
N TYR A 77 -9.37 29.90 6.43
CA TYR A 77 -8.61 30.40 7.59
C TYR A 77 -9.28 31.55 8.35
N ASP A 78 -10.37 32.11 7.84
CA ASP A 78 -11.07 33.28 8.43
C ASP A 78 -10.09 34.38 8.89
N LEU A 79 -9.27 34.89 7.94
CA LEU A 79 -8.25 35.89 8.23
C LEU A 79 -8.84 37.28 8.40
N ASP A 80 -8.28 38.10 9.34
CA ASP A 80 -8.71 39.45 9.55
C ASP A 80 -8.41 40.35 8.35
N GLN A 81 -9.44 41.02 7.83
CA GLN A 81 -9.33 41.96 6.71
C GLN A 81 -8.73 43.33 7.10
N ALA A 82 -8.66 43.62 8.40
CA ALA A 82 -8.18 44.93 8.91
C ALA A 82 -6.66 45.00 9.11
N GLY A 83 -5.94 43.92 8.85
CA GLY A 83 -4.47 43.88 8.96
C GLY A 83 -3.78 44.76 7.90
N PRO A 84 -2.53 45.21 8.14
CA PRO A 84 -1.76 45.86 7.10
C PRO A 84 -1.52 44.91 5.94
N SER A 85 -1.74 45.37 4.70
CA SER A 85 -1.35 44.60 3.51
C SER A 85 0.17 44.48 3.50
N ASN A 86 0.70 43.32 3.84
CA ASN A 86 2.13 43.09 3.93
C ASN A 86 2.62 42.07 2.89
N GLY A 87 2.07 42.11 1.66
CA GLY A 87 2.60 41.34 0.57
C GLY A 87 1.55 40.78 -0.39
N GLU A 88 2.04 40.14 -1.40
CA GLU A 88 1.26 39.60 -2.49
C GLU A 88 1.57 38.11 -2.73
N ILE A 89 0.62 37.41 -3.31
CA ILE A 89 0.81 36.09 -3.91
C ILE A 89 0.75 36.26 -5.41
N LEU A 90 1.89 36.13 -6.09
CA LEU A 90 2.02 36.30 -7.52
C LEU A 90 2.01 34.94 -8.24
N LEU A 91 1.09 34.75 -9.16
CA LEU A 91 1.12 33.65 -10.12
C LEU A 91 1.76 34.17 -11.43
N SER A 92 2.99 33.74 -11.72
CA SER A 92 3.79 34.26 -12.84
C SER A 92 4.13 33.20 -13.87
N PHE A 93 3.70 33.38 -15.11
CA PHE A 93 4.02 32.48 -16.21
C PHE A 93 5.53 32.43 -16.47
N SER A 94 6.10 31.24 -16.67
CA SER A 94 7.51 31.08 -17.00
C SER A 94 7.77 29.87 -17.90
N ASN A 95 8.32 30.11 -19.10
CA ASN A 95 8.78 29.06 -19.99
C ASN A 95 10.04 28.33 -19.51
N GLU A 96 10.71 28.83 -18.46
CA GLU A 96 11.86 28.14 -17.86
C GLU A 96 11.45 26.89 -17.10
N VAL A 97 10.19 26.79 -16.66
CA VAL A 97 9.60 25.59 -16.08
C VAL A 97 9.11 24.70 -17.21
N SER A 98 9.95 23.81 -17.70
CA SER A 98 9.68 23.02 -18.91
C SER A 98 8.77 21.80 -18.70
N ALA A 99 8.67 21.27 -17.46
CA ALA A 99 7.81 20.14 -17.16
C ALA A 99 6.34 20.55 -17.09
N GLU A 100 5.45 19.78 -17.68
CA GLU A 100 4.00 20.06 -17.76
C GLU A 100 3.37 20.25 -16.37
N GLU A 101 3.73 19.43 -15.40
CA GLU A 101 3.27 19.56 -14.00
C GLU A 101 4.32 20.22 -13.08
N GLY A 102 5.38 20.81 -13.66
CA GLY A 102 6.45 21.46 -12.91
C GLY A 102 6.06 22.83 -12.38
N TYR A 103 6.68 23.23 -11.27
CA TYR A 103 6.50 24.55 -10.68
C TYR A 103 7.76 25.02 -9.94
N VAL A 104 7.85 26.34 -9.75
CA VAL A 104 8.77 26.98 -8.80
C VAL A 104 7.92 27.74 -7.79
N LEU A 105 8.15 27.48 -6.49
CA LEU A 105 7.52 28.20 -5.39
C LEU A 105 8.62 28.93 -4.60
N ALA A 106 8.59 30.25 -4.62
CA ALA A 106 9.50 31.09 -3.86
C ALA A 106 8.74 31.93 -2.84
N ILE A 107 9.06 31.74 -1.56
CA ILE A 107 8.47 32.49 -0.45
C ILE A 107 9.56 33.32 0.21
N SER A 108 9.36 34.62 0.24
CA SER A 108 10.19 35.60 0.93
C SER A 108 9.40 36.26 2.07
N ASN A 109 10.00 37.21 2.77
CA ASN A 109 9.27 38.00 3.79
C ASN A 109 8.23 38.96 3.17
N GLU A 110 8.31 39.26 1.89
CA GLU A 110 7.52 40.26 1.19
C GLU A 110 6.52 39.66 0.21
N GLN A 111 6.81 38.49 -0.36
CA GLN A 111 6.08 37.96 -1.50
C GLN A 111 6.11 36.43 -1.54
N VAL A 112 4.99 35.83 -1.99
CA VAL A 112 4.91 34.44 -2.46
C VAL A 112 4.84 34.48 -3.99
N VAL A 113 5.74 33.79 -4.67
CA VAL A 113 5.75 33.66 -6.14
C VAL A 113 5.60 32.22 -6.53
N ILE A 114 4.58 31.90 -7.34
CA ILE A 114 4.41 30.61 -7.97
C ILE A 114 4.62 30.77 -9.46
N LYS A 115 5.63 30.06 -10.02
CA LYS A 115 5.91 30.07 -11.46
C LYS A 115 5.63 28.72 -12.06
N ALA A 116 4.99 28.72 -13.22
CA ALA A 116 4.75 27.51 -14.00
C ALA A 116 4.53 27.88 -15.49
N SER A 117 4.60 26.88 -16.37
CA SER A 117 4.30 27.03 -17.80
C SER A 117 2.90 26.51 -18.19
N THR A 118 2.19 25.89 -17.27
CA THR A 118 0.86 25.30 -17.49
C THR A 118 -0.08 25.57 -16.31
N GLN A 119 -1.38 25.49 -16.53
CA GLN A 119 -2.40 25.54 -15.47
C GLN A 119 -2.16 24.44 -14.40
N THR A 120 -1.82 23.22 -14.83
CA THR A 120 -1.53 22.12 -13.93
C THR A 120 -0.32 22.41 -13.04
N GLY A 121 0.77 22.97 -13.58
CA GLY A 121 1.94 23.37 -12.80
C GLY A 121 1.60 24.42 -11.73
N PHE A 122 0.77 25.42 -12.07
CA PHE A 122 0.28 26.40 -11.08
C PHE A 122 -0.52 25.73 -9.97
N PHE A 123 -1.43 24.79 -10.33
CA PHE A 123 -2.21 24.05 -9.36
C PHE A 123 -1.32 23.24 -8.42
N ARG A 124 -0.27 22.56 -8.95
CA ARG A 124 0.71 21.82 -8.13
C ARG A 124 1.45 22.74 -7.16
N GLY A 125 1.88 23.89 -7.61
CA GLY A 125 2.51 24.91 -6.76
C GLY A 125 1.57 25.47 -5.68
N ILE A 126 0.30 25.67 -5.98
CA ILE A 126 -0.74 26.09 -5.01
C ILE A 126 -0.96 25.00 -3.96
N GLN A 127 -1.00 23.72 -4.35
CA GLN A 127 -1.11 22.62 -3.40
C GLN A 127 0.10 22.55 -2.45
N ALA A 128 1.31 22.72 -2.97
CA ALA A 128 2.52 22.79 -2.16
C ALA A 128 2.49 23.97 -1.19
N PHE A 129 2.09 25.17 -1.64
CA PHE A 129 1.89 26.32 -0.79
C PHE A 129 0.87 26.05 0.31
N GLY A 130 -0.28 25.44 -0.02
CA GLY A 130 -1.33 25.07 0.94
C GLY A 130 -0.88 24.09 2.02
N GLN A 131 0.10 23.24 1.74
CA GLN A 131 0.68 22.34 2.76
C GLN A 131 1.63 23.05 3.72
N LEU A 132 2.18 24.21 3.35
CA LEU A 132 3.01 25.03 4.23
C LEU A 132 2.18 25.90 5.19
N LEU A 133 0.87 26.01 4.97
CA LEU A 133 -0.02 26.74 5.87
C LEU A 133 -0.32 25.87 7.11
N PRO A 134 -0.26 26.45 8.34
CA PRO A 134 -0.60 25.71 9.55
C PRO A 134 -2.07 25.34 9.56
N VAL A 135 -2.40 24.17 10.11
CA VAL A 135 -3.79 23.75 10.25
C VAL A 135 -4.44 24.47 11.43
N ASN A 136 -5.47 25.26 11.19
CA ASN A 136 -6.28 25.88 12.24
C ASN A 136 -7.32 24.89 12.77
N LEU A 137 -7.00 24.21 13.85
CA LEU A 137 -7.91 23.25 14.52
C LEU A 137 -8.92 23.95 15.43
N SER A 138 -8.60 25.16 15.95
CA SER A 138 -9.50 25.87 16.88
C SER A 138 -10.69 26.51 16.14
N GLY A 139 -10.57 26.74 14.83
CA GLY A 139 -11.56 27.51 14.07
C GLY A 139 -11.66 28.98 14.49
N GLU A 140 -10.73 29.47 15.32
CA GLU A 140 -10.69 30.86 15.74
C GLU A 140 -10.21 31.74 14.59
N LYS A 141 -10.71 32.97 14.54
CA LYS A 141 -10.27 33.98 13.58
C LYS A 141 -8.80 34.33 13.82
N LEU A 142 -7.98 34.29 12.77
CA LEU A 142 -6.56 34.58 12.84
C LEU A 142 -6.27 35.98 12.32
N ALA A 143 -5.41 36.72 13.02
CA ALA A 143 -4.95 38.05 12.55
C ALA A 143 -4.00 37.90 11.36
N GLU A 144 -3.07 36.98 11.42
CA GLU A 144 -2.11 36.62 10.37
C GLU A 144 -1.63 35.18 10.51
N ILE A 145 -1.08 34.63 9.44
CA ILE A 145 -0.40 33.34 9.39
C ILE A 145 1.04 33.56 8.93
N GLU A 146 2.00 33.01 9.65
CA GLU A 146 3.40 32.99 9.22
C GLU A 146 3.69 31.75 8.37
N VAL A 147 4.14 31.96 7.13
CA VAL A 147 4.54 30.90 6.20
C VAL A 147 6.06 30.95 6.03
N PRO A 148 6.79 29.87 6.31
CA PRO A 148 8.25 29.89 6.31
C PRO A 148 8.80 30.21 4.91
N ALA A 149 9.82 31.06 4.86
CA ALA A 149 10.49 31.43 3.62
C ALA A 149 11.25 30.22 3.04
N VAL A 150 11.11 29.99 1.72
CA VAL A 150 11.66 28.80 1.03
C VAL A 150 11.75 29.07 -0.46
N GLU A 151 12.63 28.37 -1.14
CA GLU A 151 12.65 28.25 -2.59
C GLU A 151 12.58 26.77 -2.98
N ILE A 152 11.58 26.42 -3.79
CA ILE A 152 11.30 25.08 -4.26
C ILE A 152 11.30 25.09 -5.77
N SER A 153 11.98 24.12 -6.40
CA SER A 153 11.86 23.79 -7.82
C SER A 153 11.49 22.31 -7.94
N ASP A 154 10.36 22.03 -8.56
CA ASP A 154 9.78 20.71 -8.43
C ASP A 154 9.00 20.27 -9.67
N ALA A 155 9.00 18.96 -9.91
CA ALA A 155 8.21 18.31 -10.95
C ALA A 155 8.09 16.80 -10.63
N PRO A 156 7.01 16.13 -11.07
CA PRO A 156 6.83 14.71 -10.80
C PRO A 156 7.82 13.84 -11.58
N LYS A 157 8.24 12.73 -10.96
CA LYS A 157 9.09 11.71 -11.57
C LYS A 157 8.32 10.81 -12.55
N TYR A 158 7.05 10.53 -12.27
CA TYR A 158 6.21 9.63 -13.06
C TYR A 158 4.95 10.33 -13.57
N ASP A 159 4.58 10.02 -14.82
CA ASP A 159 3.39 10.58 -15.49
C ASP A 159 2.09 9.97 -14.96
N TRP A 160 2.12 8.71 -14.50
CA TRP A 160 0.98 8.05 -13.87
C TRP A 160 1.15 7.99 -12.36
N ARG A 161 0.33 8.74 -11.65
CA ARG A 161 0.25 8.74 -10.19
C ARG A 161 -1.20 8.51 -9.80
N GLY A 162 -1.57 7.23 -9.67
CA GLY A 162 -2.95 6.78 -9.59
C GLY A 162 -3.40 6.28 -8.22
N MET A 163 -4.70 6.40 -8.00
CA MET A 163 -5.43 5.65 -7.00
C MET A 163 -6.67 5.05 -7.65
N HIS A 164 -6.93 3.79 -7.34
CA HIS A 164 -8.12 3.08 -7.78
C HIS A 164 -9.13 3.03 -6.63
N ILE A 165 -10.40 3.05 -6.98
CA ILE A 165 -11.50 2.79 -6.07
C ILE A 165 -12.52 1.84 -6.72
N ASP A 166 -12.77 0.72 -6.06
CA ASP A 166 -13.84 -0.21 -6.39
C ASP A 166 -15.15 0.33 -5.82
N VAL A 167 -16.07 0.65 -6.71
CA VAL A 167 -17.43 1.09 -6.34
C VAL A 167 -18.48 -0.01 -6.62
N SER A 168 -18.00 -1.18 -7.09
CA SER A 168 -18.85 -2.30 -7.48
C SER A 168 -19.20 -3.22 -6.31
N ARG A 169 -18.18 -3.70 -5.56
CA ARG A 169 -18.42 -4.59 -4.41
C ARG A 169 -19.20 -3.86 -3.33
N HIS A 170 -18.73 -2.66 -2.93
CA HIS A 170 -19.52 -1.72 -2.14
C HIS A 170 -19.59 -0.36 -2.85
N PHE A 171 -20.79 0.24 -2.85
CA PHE A 171 -21.08 1.47 -3.59
C PHE A 171 -20.80 2.71 -2.73
N PHE A 172 -20.10 3.68 -3.31
CA PHE A 172 -19.81 4.97 -2.69
C PHE A 172 -20.55 6.10 -3.40
N THR A 173 -21.03 7.07 -2.62
CA THR A 173 -21.76 8.21 -3.17
C THR A 173 -20.85 9.13 -4.00
N LYS A 174 -21.43 9.88 -4.95
CA LYS A 174 -20.62 10.89 -5.69
C LYS A 174 -20.04 11.96 -4.75
N ALA A 175 -20.69 12.22 -3.62
CA ALA A 175 -20.18 13.14 -2.61
C ALA A 175 -18.86 12.62 -2.01
N TYR A 176 -18.77 11.33 -1.73
CA TYR A 176 -17.53 10.70 -1.26
C TYR A 176 -16.45 10.68 -2.35
N ILE A 177 -16.81 10.37 -3.59
CA ILE A 177 -15.84 10.42 -4.70
C ILE A 177 -15.23 11.81 -4.85
N LYS A 178 -15.99 12.89 -4.65
CA LYS A 178 -15.44 14.26 -4.63
C LYS A 178 -14.48 14.49 -3.46
N LYS A 179 -14.81 14.04 -2.24
CA LYS A 179 -13.87 14.07 -1.10
C LYS A 179 -12.59 13.29 -1.40
N PHE A 180 -12.71 12.15 -2.08
CA PHE A 180 -11.56 11.36 -2.50
C PHE A 180 -10.67 12.13 -3.50
N ILE A 181 -11.28 12.83 -4.48
CA ILE A 181 -10.60 13.70 -5.43
C ILE A 181 -9.84 14.83 -4.72
N ASP A 182 -10.43 15.48 -3.70
CA ASP A 182 -9.76 16.53 -2.92
C ASP A 182 -8.48 16.01 -2.25
N ARG A 183 -8.55 14.79 -1.70
CA ARG A 183 -7.39 14.14 -1.07
C ARG A 183 -6.32 13.76 -2.08
N LEU A 184 -6.71 13.25 -3.26
CA LEU A 184 -5.80 12.98 -4.38
C LEU A 184 -5.07 14.25 -4.82
N ALA A 185 -5.81 15.35 -5.00
CA ALA A 185 -5.27 16.63 -5.41
C ALA A 185 -4.25 17.16 -4.41
N ARG A 186 -4.57 17.13 -3.11
CA ARG A 186 -3.68 17.57 -2.04
C ARG A 186 -2.33 16.85 -2.05
N TYR A 187 -2.32 15.57 -2.37
CA TYR A 187 -1.13 14.73 -2.41
C TYR A 187 -0.58 14.51 -3.82
N GLN A 188 -0.91 15.42 -4.76
CA GLN A 188 -0.30 15.51 -6.10
C GLN A 188 -0.56 14.32 -7.02
N PHE A 189 -1.59 13.50 -6.76
CA PHE A 189 -2.06 12.49 -7.71
C PHE A 189 -2.70 13.15 -8.93
N ASN A 190 -2.71 12.42 -10.05
CA ASN A 190 -3.30 12.90 -11.30
C ASN A 190 -4.24 11.89 -11.99
N LYS A 191 -4.41 10.68 -11.45
CA LYS A 191 -5.30 9.66 -11.99
C LYS A 191 -6.23 9.13 -10.90
N LEU A 192 -7.52 9.13 -11.19
CA LEU A 192 -8.55 8.41 -10.44
C LEU A 192 -9.06 7.27 -11.30
N HIS A 193 -8.74 6.03 -10.96
CA HIS A 193 -9.23 4.84 -11.62
C HIS A 193 -10.50 4.37 -10.92
N MET A 194 -11.63 4.38 -11.62
CA MET A 194 -12.93 3.95 -11.08
C MET A 194 -13.30 2.57 -11.63
N HIS A 195 -13.31 1.56 -10.78
CA HIS A 195 -13.79 0.22 -11.08
C HIS A 195 -15.30 0.19 -10.95
N LEU A 196 -15.98 0.36 -12.11
CA LEU A 196 -17.42 0.67 -12.18
C LEU A 196 -18.30 -0.58 -12.28
N THR A 197 -17.73 -1.73 -12.59
CA THR A 197 -18.49 -2.96 -12.83
C THR A 197 -17.73 -4.18 -12.34
N ASP A 198 -18.45 -5.09 -11.69
CA ASP A 198 -17.95 -6.38 -11.24
C ASP A 198 -19.16 -7.32 -10.99
N ASP A 199 -18.90 -8.54 -10.52
CA ASP A 199 -19.91 -9.56 -10.22
C ASP A 199 -21.00 -9.09 -9.27
N GLN A 200 -20.62 -8.23 -8.28
CA GLN A 200 -21.52 -7.76 -7.22
C GLN A 200 -22.34 -6.54 -7.62
N GLY A 201 -21.98 -5.85 -8.71
CA GLY A 201 -22.76 -4.72 -9.12
C GLY A 201 -22.26 -4.01 -10.39
N TRP A 202 -23.21 -3.55 -11.17
CA TRP A 202 -23.00 -2.64 -12.30
C TRP A 202 -23.33 -1.22 -11.87
N ARG A 203 -22.37 -0.30 -11.84
CA ARG A 203 -22.50 0.99 -11.15
C ARG A 203 -22.64 2.21 -12.05
N ILE A 204 -22.76 2.04 -13.36
CA ILE A 204 -22.88 3.16 -14.29
C ILE A 204 -24.06 2.98 -15.25
N GLU A 205 -24.83 4.05 -15.45
CA GLU A 205 -25.95 4.06 -16.39
C GLU A 205 -25.46 3.89 -17.84
N ILE A 206 -25.99 2.88 -18.54
CA ILE A 206 -25.85 2.66 -19.97
C ILE A 206 -27.25 2.73 -20.59
N LYS A 207 -27.53 3.77 -21.35
CA LYS A 207 -28.88 4.06 -21.84
C LYS A 207 -29.40 3.00 -22.80
N GLN A 208 -28.50 2.38 -23.58
CA GLN A 208 -28.86 1.28 -24.48
C GLN A 208 -29.19 -0.01 -23.74
N PHE A 209 -28.70 -0.15 -22.50
CA PHE A 209 -28.90 -1.35 -21.67
C PHE A 209 -29.41 -1.02 -20.28
N PRO A 210 -30.66 -0.52 -20.13
CA PRO A 210 -31.17 -0.01 -18.85
C PRO A 210 -31.23 -1.06 -17.74
N LYS A 211 -31.40 -2.35 -18.06
CA LYS A 211 -31.40 -3.41 -17.05
C LYS A 211 -30.06 -3.56 -16.32
N LEU A 212 -28.95 -3.04 -16.86
CA LEU A 212 -27.66 -3.04 -16.15
C LEU A 212 -27.76 -2.29 -14.81
N THR A 213 -28.54 -1.20 -14.75
CA THR A 213 -28.78 -0.46 -13.51
C THR A 213 -30.08 -0.79 -12.82
N GLU A 214 -31.12 -1.21 -13.56
CA GLU A 214 -32.38 -1.65 -12.97
C GLU A 214 -32.25 -2.97 -12.20
N VAL A 215 -31.47 -3.93 -12.73
CA VAL A 215 -31.25 -5.28 -12.20
C VAL A 215 -29.81 -5.46 -11.72
N GLY A 216 -28.83 -5.16 -12.60
CA GLY A 216 -27.40 -5.42 -12.35
C GLY A 216 -26.80 -4.61 -11.20
N ALA A 217 -27.36 -3.42 -10.89
CA ALA A 217 -26.88 -2.59 -9.79
C ALA A 217 -27.37 -3.05 -8.40
N TRP A 218 -28.24 -4.05 -8.31
CA TRP A 218 -28.88 -4.46 -7.06
C TRP A 218 -28.71 -5.95 -6.80
N ARG A 219 -28.39 -6.33 -5.56
CA ARG A 219 -28.19 -7.71 -5.14
C ARG A 219 -28.72 -7.98 -3.74
N THR A 220 -29.03 -9.23 -3.43
CA THR A 220 -29.19 -9.67 -2.05
C THR A 220 -27.82 -9.69 -1.36
N TYR A 221 -27.80 -9.71 -0.03
CA TYR A 221 -26.54 -9.84 0.71
C TYR A 221 -25.79 -11.11 0.33
N ASN A 222 -24.48 -10.98 0.19
CA ASN A 222 -23.56 -12.06 -0.10
C ASN A 222 -22.71 -12.41 1.14
N LYS A 223 -21.73 -13.28 0.98
CA LYS A 223 -20.81 -13.69 2.04
C LYS A 223 -19.97 -12.51 2.59
N HIS A 224 -19.54 -11.60 1.71
CA HIS A 224 -18.74 -10.44 2.13
C HIS A 224 -19.57 -9.48 3.00
N ASP A 225 -20.82 -9.23 2.63
CA ASP A 225 -21.75 -8.44 3.43
C ASP A 225 -21.98 -9.06 4.82
N THR A 226 -22.18 -10.39 4.88
CA THR A 226 -22.36 -11.12 6.15
C THR A 226 -21.15 -10.94 7.06
N ILE A 227 -19.94 -11.05 6.52
CA ILE A 227 -18.69 -10.82 7.27
C ILE A 227 -18.59 -9.35 7.73
N CYS A 228 -18.98 -8.40 6.89
CA CYS A 228 -19.02 -6.99 7.29
C CYS A 228 -20.01 -6.77 8.44
N MET A 229 -21.22 -7.36 8.37
CA MET A 229 -22.22 -7.27 9.44
C MET A 229 -21.73 -7.88 10.76
N GLU A 230 -21.05 -9.03 10.72
CA GLU A 230 -20.43 -9.65 11.89
C GLU A 230 -19.36 -8.73 12.49
N ARG A 231 -18.50 -8.14 11.67
CA ARG A 231 -17.47 -7.18 12.13
C ARG A 231 -18.06 -5.89 12.67
N ALA A 232 -19.22 -5.46 12.16
CA ALA A 232 -19.91 -4.27 12.62
C ALA A 232 -20.39 -4.37 14.08
N GLU A 233 -20.53 -5.59 14.64
CA GLU A 233 -20.87 -5.78 16.06
C GLU A 233 -19.80 -5.18 17.01
N THR A 234 -18.54 -5.11 16.55
CA THR A 234 -17.40 -4.61 17.36
C THR A 234 -16.72 -3.38 16.76
N ASN A 235 -16.94 -3.09 15.47
CA ASN A 235 -16.33 -1.95 14.79
C ASN A 235 -17.35 -1.28 13.85
N PRO A 236 -17.84 -0.08 14.18
CA PRO A 236 -18.85 0.63 13.40
C PRO A 236 -18.42 0.99 11.97
N ASP A 237 -17.12 0.98 11.67
CA ASP A 237 -16.62 1.23 10.31
C ASP A 237 -17.07 0.16 9.30
N TYR A 238 -17.53 -1.00 9.79
CA TYR A 238 -18.05 -2.09 8.96
C TYR A 238 -19.58 -2.05 8.75
N ILE A 239 -20.25 -1.03 9.26
CA ILE A 239 -21.69 -0.87 9.03
C ILE A 239 -21.93 -0.59 7.55
N ILE A 240 -22.74 -1.44 6.92
CA ILE A 240 -23.20 -1.21 5.54
C ILE A 240 -24.12 0.02 5.54
N ASP A 241 -23.83 0.99 4.66
CA ASP A 241 -24.56 2.24 4.59
C ASP A 241 -26.03 1.99 4.24
N PRO A 242 -26.99 2.37 5.10
CA PRO A 242 -28.41 2.13 4.88
C PRO A 242 -28.96 2.87 3.64
N TRP A 243 -28.30 3.91 3.14
CA TRP A 243 -28.68 4.60 1.91
C TRP A 243 -28.56 3.73 0.67
N ASN A 244 -27.76 2.67 0.73
CA ASN A 244 -27.52 1.72 -0.34
C ASN A 244 -28.46 0.50 -0.25
N ILE A 245 -29.46 0.53 0.64
CA ILE A 245 -30.40 -0.58 0.88
C ILE A 245 -31.81 -0.15 0.47
N LYS A 246 -32.50 -1.00 -0.26
CA LYS A 246 -33.93 -0.84 -0.57
C LYS A 246 -34.63 -2.18 -0.51
N GLU A 247 -35.99 -2.13 -0.41
CA GLU A 247 -36.83 -3.32 -0.51
C GLU A 247 -37.29 -3.55 -1.96
N VAL A 248 -37.10 -4.74 -2.48
CA VAL A 248 -37.63 -5.20 -3.78
C VAL A 248 -38.27 -6.56 -3.59
N ASP A 249 -39.56 -6.67 -3.94
CA ASP A 249 -40.34 -7.89 -3.81
C ASP A 249 -40.33 -8.53 -2.40
N GLY A 250 -40.33 -7.69 -1.35
CA GLY A 250 -40.28 -8.13 0.05
C GLY A 250 -38.92 -8.61 0.53
N LYS A 251 -37.86 -8.31 -0.20
CA LYS A 251 -36.46 -8.62 0.19
C LYS A 251 -35.64 -7.34 0.22
N GLU A 252 -34.79 -7.22 1.23
CA GLU A 252 -33.77 -6.18 1.24
C GLU A 252 -32.72 -6.50 0.18
N VAL A 253 -32.37 -5.49 -0.62
CA VAL A 253 -31.31 -5.55 -1.62
C VAL A 253 -30.35 -4.38 -1.42
N TYR A 254 -29.07 -4.67 -1.59
CA TYR A 254 -28.00 -3.69 -1.54
C TYR A 254 -27.61 -3.26 -2.96
N GLY A 255 -27.29 -1.97 -3.13
CA GLY A 255 -26.81 -1.49 -4.42
C GLY A 255 -26.78 0.02 -4.51
N GLY A 256 -26.64 0.48 -5.75
CA GLY A 256 -26.54 1.88 -6.14
C GLY A 256 -25.89 1.97 -7.51
N PHE A 257 -25.99 3.12 -8.15
CA PHE A 257 -25.29 3.41 -9.41
C PHE A 257 -25.21 4.92 -9.65
N TYR A 258 -24.31 5.31 -10.52
CA TYR A 258 -24.21 6.67 -11.01
C TYR A 258 -24.99 6.82 -12.31
N THR A 259 -25.80 7.86 -12.40
CA THR A 259 -26.35 8.32 -13.68
C THR A 259 -25.21 8.91 -14.53
N GLN A 260 -25.42 9.04 -15.84
CA GLN A 260 -24.44 9.71 -16.69
C GLN A 260 -24.22 11.18 -16.27
N GLU A 261 -25.23 11.82 -15.71
CA GLU A 261 -25.10 13.18 -15.18
C GLU A 261 -24.25 13.22 -13.89
N ASP A 262 -24.37 12.22 -12.99
CA ASP A 262 -23.49 12.09 -11.83
C ASP A 262 -22.03 11.91 -12.24
N ILE A 263 -21.76 11.08 -13.26
CA ILE A 263 -20.42 10.88 -13.81
C ILE A 263 -19.87 12.17 -14.44
N LYS A 264 -20.69 12.91 -15.21
CA LYS A 264 -20.26 14.21 -15.75
C LYS A 264 -19.88 15.19 -14.65
N GLU A 265 -20.63 15.20 -13.57
CA GLU A 265 -20.36 16.03 -12.40
C GLU A 265 -19.05 15.64 -11.70
N ILE A 266 -18.79 14.32 -11.54
CA ILE A 266 -17.52 13.80 -11.00
C ILE A 266 -16.35 14.20 -11.91
N ILE A 267 -16.48 13.97 -13.22
CA ILE A 267 -15.43 14.32 -14.20
C ILE A 267 -15.13 15.81 -14.21
N ALA A 268 -16.17 16.65 -14.22
CA ALA A 268 -15.98 18.10 -14.20
C ALA A 268 -15.33 18.57 -12.88
N TYR A 269 -15.65 17.92 -11.77
CA TYR A 269 -15.01 18.21 -10.49
C TYR A 269 -13.55 17.78 -10.49
N ALA A 270 -13.24 16.58 -10.94
CA ALA A 270 -11.88 16.07 -11.04
C ALA A 270 -11.00 16.93 -11.97
N ALA A 271 -11.56 17.39 -13.11
CA ALA A 271 -10.87 18.26 -14.05
C ALA A 271 -10.42 19.59 -13.42
N LYS A 272 -11.25 20.18 -12.54
CA LYS A 272 -10.86 21.38 -11.76
C LYS A 272 -9.71 21.14 -10.79
N HIS A 273 -9.49 19.88 -10.41
CA HIS A 273 -8.41 19.44 -9.53
C HIS A 273 -7.24 18.82 -10.32
N HIS A 274 -7.22 18.98 -11.64
CA HIS A 274 -6.20 18.40 -12.53
C HIS A 274 -6.03 16.89 -12.35
N ILE A 275 -7.15 16.17 -12.20
CA ILE A 275 -7.22 14.72 -12.06
C ILE A 275 -8.01 14.15 -13.22
N GLU A 276 -7.42 13.20 -13.95
CA GLU A 276 -8.07 12.45 -15.01
C GLU A 276 -8.79 11.24 -14.42
N VAL A 277 -10.08 11.08 -14.75
CA VAL A 277 -10.88 9.94 -14.30
C VAL A 277 -10.83 8.85 -15.36
N ILE A 278 -10.30 7.68 -14.99
CA ILE A 278 -10.15 6.51 -15.85
C ILE A 278 -11.31 5.53 -15.56
N PRO A 279 -12.21 5.27 -16.53
CA PRO A 279 -13.26 4.28 -16.35
C PRO A 279 -12.74 2.86 -16.54
N GLU A 280 -13.14 1.94 -15.66
CA GLU A 280 -12.99 0.51 -15.86
C GLU A 280 -14.37 -0.14 -16.00
N ILE A 281 -14.54 -0.90 -17.08
CA ILE A 281 -15.65 -1.81 -17.33
C ILE A 281 -15.03 -3.18 -17.52
N ASP A 282 -15.01 -3.97 -16.48
CA ASP A 282 -14.34 -5.26 -16.48
C ASP A 282 -15.02 -6.24 -17.40
N MET A 283 -14.23 -6.87 -18.29
CA MET A 283 -14.66 -7.87 -19.24
C MET A 283 -13.48 -8.65 -19.83
N PRO A 284 -13.62 -9.92 -20.18
CA PRO A 284 -14.86 -10.72 -20.20
C PRO A 284 -15.20 -11.38 -18.85
N GLY A 285 -14.29 -11.37 -17.87
CA GLY A 285 -14.52 -11.80 -16.49
C GLY A 285 -15.37 -10.82 -15.70
N HIS A 286 -15.67 -11.13 -14.44
CA HIS A 286 -16.34 -10.22 -13.49
C HIS A 286 -17.66 -9.60 -13.99
N MET A 287 -18.44 -10.37 -14.77
CA MET A 287 -19.61 -9.89 -15.49
C MET A 287 -20.94 -10.45 -14.99
N SER A 288 -20.99 -11.08 -13.80
CA SER A 288 -22.25 -11.67 -13.26
C SER A 288 -23.38 -10.66 -13.16
N ALA A 289 -23.10 -9.39 -12.80
CA ALA A 289 -24.12 -8.35 -12.74
C ALA A 289 -24.77 -8.08 -14.11
N ALA A 290 -23.95 -8.04 -15.18
CA ALA A 290 -24.43 -7.86 -16.54
C ALA A 290 -25.16 -9.10 -17.08
N VAL A 291 -24.60 -10.26 -16.82
CA VAL A 291 -25.19 -11.54 -17.25
C VAL A 291 -26.55 -11.76 -16.59
N ARG A 292 -26.69 -11.41 -15.32
CA ARG A 292 -27.99 -11.47 -14.63
C ARG A 292 -29.00 -10.54 -15.27
N ALA A 293 -28.59 -9.35 -15.71
CA ALA A 293 -29.45 -8.41 -16.41
C ALA A 293 -29.81 -8.86 -17.83
N TYR A 294 -28.84 -9.50 -18.51
CA TYR A 294 -28.92 -9.95 -19.91
C TYR A 294 -28.35 -11.38 -20.07
N PRO A 295 -29.14 -12.43 -19.71
CA PRO A 295 -28.62 -13.80 -19.66
C PRO A 295 -28.06 -14.36 -20.98
N TYR A 296 -28.42 -13.79 -22.12
CA TYR A 296 -27.88 -14.22 -23.41
C TYR A 296 -26.36 -14.01 -23.56
N LEU A 297 -25.74 -13.21 -22.67
CA LEU A 297 -24.32 -12.88 -22.73
C LEU A 297 -23.40 -14.06 -22.38
N THR A 298 -23.90 -15.07 -21.66
CA THR A 298 -23.17 -16.31 -21.35
C THR A 298 -23.49 -17.46 -22.30
N GLY A 299 -24.45 -17.30 -23.23
CA GLY A 299 -25.00 -18.39 -24.01
C GLY A 299 -25.90 -19.31 -23.19
N ASP A 300 -25.76 -20.63 -23.37
CA ASP A 300 -26.58 -21.65 -22.68
C ASP A 300 -26.08 -22.01 -21.27
N GLN A 301 -25.13 -21.26 -20.73
CA GLN A 301 -24.54 -21.57 -19.43
C GLN A 301 -25.40 -21.09 -18.26
N LYS A 302 -25.37 -21.82 -17.16
CA LYS A 302 -26.06 -21.43 -15.93
C LYS A 302 -25.26 -20.35 -15.24
N THR A 303 -25.93 -19.25 -14.88
CA THR A 303 -25.39 -18.22 -14.04
C THR A 303 -25.54 -18.64 -12.59
N GLU A 304 -24.46 -18.90 -11.89
CA GLU A 304 -24.47 -19.09 -10.44
C GLU A 304 -24.11 -17.77 -9.76
N TRP A 305 -25.00 -17.30 -8.92
CA TRP A 305 -24.82 -16.09 -8.14
C TRP A 305 -24.31 -16.44 -6.75
N GLY A 306 -23.20 -15.83 -6.34
CA GLY A 306 -22.69 -15.91 -4.98
C GLY A 306 -21.39 -16.69 -4.80
N GLU A 307 -20.76 -17.17 -5.88
CA GLU A 307 -19.40 -17.70 -5.85
C GLU A 307 -18.34 -16.63 -6.14
N LEU A 308 -17.09 -16.91 -5.78
CA LEU A 308 -15.96 -15.98 -5.92
C LEU A 308 -15.64 -15.62 -7.37
N PHE A 309 -15.89 -16.54 -8.31
CA PHE A 309 -15.67 -16.39 -9.73
C PHE A 309 -16.97 -16.67 -10.48
N SER A 310 -17.28 -15.80 -11.39
CA SER A 310 -18.55 -15.79 -12.10
C SER A 310 -18.44 -16.29 -13.52
N SER A 311 -19.62 -16.56 -14.09
CA SER A 311 -19.73 -16.81 -15.52
C SER A 311 -19.23 -15.62 -16.33
N PRO A 312 -18.15 -15.76 -17.10
CA PRO A 312 -17.68 -14.70 -17.98
C PRO A 312 -18.63 -14.47 -19.15
N LEU A 313 -18.45 -13.36 -19.87
CA LEU A 313 -19.05 -13.20 -21.19
C LEU A 313 -18.62 -14.32 -22.10
N ASN A 314 -19.52 -14.77 -23.00
CA ASN A 314 -19.19 -15.77 -23.99
C ASN A 314 -18.58 -15.15 -25.26
N PRO A 315 -17.27 -15.26 -25.49
CA PRO A 315 -16.62 -14.64 -26.66
C PRO A 315 -16.85 -15.44 -27.98
N CYS A 316 -17.58 -16.56 -27.93
CA CYS A 316 -17.89 -17.38 -29.09
C CYS A 316 -19.21 -16.99 -29.76
N GLN A 317 -19.74 -15.80 -29.47
CA GLN A 317 -20.97 -15.27 -30.06
C GLN A 317 -20.86 -13.80 -30.40
N GLU A 318 -21.37 -13.38 -31.53
CA GLU A 318 -21.32 -12.00 -32.05
C GLU A 318 -22.01 -11.01 -31.10
N SER A 319 -23.11 -11.41 -30.45
CA SER A 319 -23.88 -10.57 -29.52
C SER A 319 -23.07 -10.09 -28.31
N THR A 320 -22.01 -10.81 -27.93
CA THR A 320 -21.07 -10.38 -26.87
C THR A 320 -20.25 -9.17 -27.31
N TYR A 321 -19.73 -9.20 -28.53
CA TYR A 321 -18.97 -8.08 -29.09
C TYR A 321 -19.86 -6.86 -29.30
N GLU A 322 -21.07 -7.07 -29.88
CA GLU A 322 -22.03 -5.99 -30.02
C GLU A 322 -22.42 -5.32 -28.69
N PHE A 323 -22.57 -6.12 -27.64
CA PHE A 323 -22.85 -5.61 -26.29
C PHE A 323 -21.67 -4.80 -25.79
N ALA A 324 -20.46 -5.36 -25.80
CA ALA A 324 -19.24 -4.74 -25.29
C ALA A 324 -18.94 -3.41 -26.05
N GLU A 325 -19.01 -3.42 -27.36
CA GLU A 325 -18.81 -2.25 -28.20
C GLU A 325 -19.81 -1.12 -27.90
N LYS A 326 -21.11 -1.44 -27.76
CA LYS A 326 -22.15 -0.44 -27.44
C LYS A 326 -21.98 0.14 -26.03
N VAL A 327 -21.56 -0.68 -25.04
CA VAL A 327 -21.24 -0.20 -23.70
C VAL A 327 -20.06 0.73 -23.79
N LEU A 328 -18.97 0.31 -24.44
CA LEU A 328 -17.76 1.12 -24.57
C LEU A 328 -17.99 2.41 -25.36
N ASP A 329 -18.91 2.43 -26.34
CA ASP A 329 -19.28 3.66 -27.04
C ASP A 329 -19.86 4.73 -26.10
N GLU A 330 -20.76 4.35 -25.18
CA GLU A 330 -21.30 5.28 -24.20
C GLU A 330 -20.25 5.72 -23.19
N ILE A 331 -19.39 4.80 -22.74
CA ILE A 331 -18.28 5.10 -21.82
C ILE A 331 -17.29 6.08 -22.47
N MET A 332 -16.85 5.80 -23.69
CA MET A 332 -15.88 6.65 -24.40
C MET A 332 -16.46 8.04 -24.75
N ALA A 333 -17.75 8.15 -24.98
CA ALA A 333 -18.42 9.42 -25.18
C ALA A 333 -18.57 10.23 -23.87
N LEU A 334 -18.72 9.54 -22.75
CA LEU A 334 -18.91 10.17 -21.43
C LEU A 334 -17.59 10.62 -20.79
N PHE A 335 -16.54 9.80 -20.87
CA PHE A 335 -15.25 10.07 -20.27
C PHE A 335 -14.28 10.73 -21.27
N PRO A 336 -13.80 11.96 -21.00
CA PRO A 336 -12.82 12.64 -21.87
C PRO A 336 -11.43 11.99 -21.83
N SER A 337 -11.14 11.17 -20.82
CA SER A 337 -9.87 10.43 -20.73
C SER A 337 -9.51 9.76 -22.04
N LYS A 338 -8.21 9.80 -22.37
CA LYS A 338 -7.68 9.01 -23.49
C LYS A 338 -7.65 7.51 -23.18
N TYR A 339 -7.78 7.13 -21.93
CA TYR A 339 -7.70 5.74 -21.47
C TYR A 339 -9.08 5.15 -21.18
N VAL A 340 -9.21 3.85 -21.46
CA VAL A 340 -10.30 3.00 -21.04
C VAL A 340 -9.72 1.69 -20.53
N HIS A 341 -10.09 1.27 -19.32
CA HIS A 341 -9.67 0.01 -18.73
C HIS A 341 -10.79 -1.02 -18.93
N ILE A 342 -10.46 -2.23 -19.37
CA ILE A 342 -11.44 -3.31 -19.54
C ILE A 342 -11.16 -4.51 -18.62
N GLY A 343 -10.34 -4.37 -17.59
CA GLY A 343 -10.02 -5.48 -16.68
C GLY A 343 -9.27 -6.60 -17.37
N ALA A 344 -9.98 -7.66 -17.74
CA ALA A 344 -9.50 -8.90 -18.36
C ALA A 344 -8.68 -9.80 -17.41
N ASP A 345 -8.88 -9.66 -16.09
CA ASP A 345 -8.31 -10.47 -15.04
C ASP A 345 -9.24 -11.63 -14.66
N GLU A 346 -8.65 -12.61 -13.99
CA GLU A 346 -9.29 -13.72 -13.27
C GLU A 346 -10.41 -14.47 -14.04
N VAL A 347 -10.32 -14.50 -15.37
CA VAL A 347 -11.34 -15.12 -16.22
C VAL A 347 -11.38 -16.63 -15.99
N ASP A 348 -12.55 -17.15 -15.57
CA ASP A 348 -12.79 -18.58 -15.50
C ASP A 348 -13.05 -19.15 -16.91
N ARG A 349 -11.99 -19.64 -17.54
CA ARG A 349 -11.98 -20.14 -18.92
C ARG A 349 -12.62 -21.51 -19.09
N GLU A 350 -12.84 -22.26 -18.00
CA GLU A 350 -13.54 -23.54 -18.04
C GLU A 350 -14.98 -23.36 -18.55
N PHE A 351 -15.60 -22.17 -18.32
CA PHE A 351 -16.90 -21.82 -18.88
C PHE A 351 -16.92 -21.78 -20.42
N TRP A 352 -15.80 -21.68 -21.08
CA TRP A 352 -15.69 -21.66 -22.54
C TRP A 352 -15.40 -23.05 -23.14
N GLU A 353 -15.17 -24.06 -22.33
CA GLU A 353 -14.98 -25.44 -22.76
C GLU A 353 -16.32 -26.09 -23.14
N THR A 354 -16.94 -25.56 -24.19
CA THR A 354 -18.23 -26.00 -24.72
C THR A 354 -18.11 -26.37 -26.21
N SER A 355 -18.97 -27.27 -26.70
CA SER A 355 -18.97 -27.65 -28.10
C SER A 355 -19.16 -26.47 -29.05
N MET A 356 -19.93 -25.45 -28.64
CA MET A 356 -20.12 -24.21 -29.40
C MET A 356 -18.81 -23.43 -29.52
N CYS A 357 -18.09 -23.26 -28.40
CA CYS A 357 -16.82 -22.56 -28.42
C CYS A 357 -15.72 -23.37 -29.13
N GLU A 358 -15.71 -24.69 -29.00
CA GLU A 358 -14.79 -25.55 -29.75
C GLU A 358 -14.97 -25.40 -31.29
N GLU A 359 -16.20 -25.41 -31.77
CA GLU A 359 -16.50 -25.20 -33.19
C GLU A 359 -16.10 -23.78 -33.63
N TRP A 360 -16.48 -22.76 -32.84
CA TRP A 360 -16.17 -21.38 -33.12
C TRP A 360 -14.65 -21.09 -33.15
N MET A 361 -13.91 -21.61 -32.17
CA MET A 361 -12.44 -21.50 -32.11
C MET A 361 -11.79 -22.16 -33.34
N LYS A 362 -12.27 -23.34 -33.70
CA LYS A 362 -11.78 -24.04 -34.92
C LYS A 362 -12.03 -23.26 -36.20
N GLU A 363 -13.20 -22.66 -36.35
CA GLU A 363 -13.54 -21.83 -37.53
C GLU A 363 -12.69 -20.56 -37.60
N ASN A 364 -12.31 -19.98 -36.44
CA ASN A 364 -11.52 -18.78 -36.35
C ASN A 364 -10.00 -19.03 -36.18
N GLY A 365 -9.55 -20.28 -36.20
CA GLY A 365 -8.14 -20.67 -36.10
C GLY A 365 -7.53 -20.39 -34.75
N ILE A 366 -8.33 -20.41 -33.66
CA ILE A 366 -7.92 -20.21 -32.29
C ILE A 366 -7.58 -21.57 -31.67
N GLU A 367 -6.39 -21.68 -31.08
CA GLU A 367 -5.79 -22.95 -30.67
C GLU A 367 -6.32 -23.43 -29.29
N ASP A 368 -6.55 -22.48 -28.36
CA ASP A 368 -6.93 -22.76 -26.98
C ASP A 368 -7.71 -21.60 -26.34
N VAL A 369 -8.19 -21.79 -25.11
CA VAL A 369 -8.97 -20.78 -24.39
C VAL A 369 -8.16 -19.55 -23.94
N ASP A 370 -6.83 -19.68 -23.77
CA ASP A 370 -5.96 -18.54 -23.52
C ASP A 370 -5.90 -17.62 -24.74
N LYS A 371 -5.82 -18.23 -25.95
CA LYS A 371 -5.90 -17.51 -27.23
C LYS A 371 -7.28 -16.92 -27.48
N LEU A 372 -8.33 -17.56 -26.97
CA LEU A 372 -9.70 -17.05 -27.06
C LEU A 372 -9.87 -15.77 -26.23
N GLN A 373 -9.35 -15.74 -25.00
CA GLN A 373 -9.34 -14.52 -24.19
C GLN A 373 -8.55 -13.40 -24.88
N SER A 374 -7.39 -13.73 -25.43
CA SER A 374 -6.58 -12.77 -26.16
C SER A 374 -7.27 -12.26 -27.43
N PHE A 375 -8.01 -13.11 -28.12
CA PHE A 375 -8.80 -12.71 -29.27
C PHE A 375 -9.83 -11.64 -28.87
N PHE A 376 -10.57 -11.87 -27.79
CA PHE A 376 -11.52 -10.90 -27.26
C PHE A 376 -10.83 -9.57 -26.87
N VAL A 377 -9.75 -9.62 -26.10
CA VAL A 377 -9.02 -8.42 -25.64
C VAL A 377 -8.47 -7.63 -26.83
N ASN A 378 -7.86 -8.31 -27.82
CA ASN A 378 -7.32 -7.65 -29.01
C ASN A 378 -8.41 -7.07 -29.90
N HIS A 379 -9.60 -7.69 -29.98
CA HIS A 379 -10.76 -7.11 -30.66
C HIS A 379 -11.19 -5.81 -29.98
N MET A 380 -11.33 -5.81 -28.64
CA MET A 380 -11.69 -4.61 -27.87
C MET A 380 -10.60 -3.53 -27.98
N GLU A 381 -9.32 -3.91 -28.01
CA GLU A 381 -8.22 -2.95 -28.23
C GLU A 381 -8.33 -2.26 -29.58
N ALA A 382 -8.54 -3.05 -30.64
CA ALA A 382 -8.71 -2.50 -31.97
C ALA A 382 -9.93 -1.57 -32.05
N TYR A 383 -11.03 -1.95 -31.38
CA TYR A 383 -12.24 -1.13 -31.31
C TYR A 383 -12.00 0.20 -30.58
N VAL A 384 -11.47 0.15 -29.37
CA VAL A 384 -11.14 1.34 -28.54
C VAL A 384 -10.19 2.27 -29.30
N LYS A 385 -9.16 1.70 -29.93
CA LYS A 385 -8.19 2.44 -30.74
C LYS A 385 -8.82 3.10 -31.93
N SER A 386 -9.79 2.44 -32.59
CA SER A 386 -10.54 3.01 -33.71
C SER A 386 -11.32 4.29 -33.33
N LYS A 387 -11.66 4.44 -32.04
CA LYS A 387 -12.31 5.62 -31.47
C LYS A 387 -11.29 6.67 -30.96
N GLY A 388 -9.99 6.46 -31.19
CA GLY A 388 -8.92 7.36 -30.78
C GLY A 388 -8.56 7.29 -29.28
N LYS A 389 -8.94 6.20 -28.62
CA LYS A 389 -8.65 5.94 -27.19
C LYS A 389 -7.56 4.88 -27.04
N GLN A 390 -7.06 4.71 -25.82
CA GLN A 390 -6.00 3.80 -25.42
C GLN A 390 -6.54 2.77 -24.45
N LEU A 391 -6.36 1.48 -24.74
CA LEU A 391 -6.78 0.41 -23.86
C LEU A 391 -5.79 0.17 -22.73
N ILE A 392 -6.31 -0.10 -21.53
CA ILE A 392 -5.57 -0.62 -20.38
C ILE A 392 -6.19 -1.97 -20.00
N VAL A 393 -5.35 -2.93 -19.60
CA VAL A 393 -5.75 -4.25 -19.09
C VAL A 393 -4.90 -4.66 -17.91
N TRP A 394 -5.41 -5.52 -17.04
CA TRP A 394 -4.61 -6.21 -16.04
C TRP A 394 -3.63 -7.19 -16.69
N ASP A 395 -2.54 -7.50 -16.01
CA ASP A 395 -1.45 -8.34 -16.56
C ASP A 395 -1.86 -9.80 -16.86
N ASP A 396 -3.05 -10.23 -16.44
CA ASP A 396 -3.66 -11.52 -16.80
C ASP A 396 -3.80 -11.71 -18.30
N ALA A 397 -4.14 -10.65 -19.01
CA ALA A 397 -4.30 -10.63 -20.45
C ALA A 397 -3.03 -11.01 -21.24
N LEU A 398 -1.85 -10.96 -20.60
CA LEU A 398 -0.58 -11.36 -21.24
C LEU A 398 -0.48 -12.86 -21.57
N ALA A 399 -1.31 -13.71 -20.97
CA ALA A 399 -1.20 -15.17 -21.10
C ALA A 399 -1.29 -15.64 -22.56
N GLY A 400 -2.29 -15.21 -23.29
CA GLY A 400 -2.49 -15.58 -24.69
C GLY A 400 -1.87 -14.61 -25.72
N GLY A 401 -1.33 -13.46 -25.25
CA GLY A 401 -0.73 -12.41 -26.06
C GLY A 401 -1.69 -11.27 -26.40
N ILE A 402 -1.22 -10.05 -26.23
CA ILE A 402 -1.98 -8.80 -26.47
C ILE A 402 -1.26 -7.88 -27.43
N SER A 403 -1.99 -6.91 -27.97
CA SER A 403 -1.44 -5.85 -28.82
C SER A 403 -0.33 -5.07 -28.07
N PRO A 404 0.80 -4.75 -28.74
CA PRO A 404 1.86 -3.94 -28.14
C PRO A 404 1.44 -2.49 -27.83
N THR A 405 0.29 -2.07 -28.30
CA THR A 405 -0.24 -0.72 -28.03
C THR A 405 -1.19 -0.67 -26.84
N ALA A 406 -1.63 -1.80 -26.28
CA ALA A 406 -2.34 -1.82 -25.00
C ALA A 406 -1.39 -1.47 -23.85
N HIS A 407 -1.89 -0.77 -22.83
CA HIS A 407 -1.16 -0.58 -21.59
C HIS A 407 -1.45 -1.75 -20.64
N VAL A 408 -0.42 -2.17 -19.88
CA VAL A 408 -0.54 -3.27 -18.93
C VAL A 408 -0.47 -2.72 -17.50
N MET A 409 -1.48 -3.01 -16.69
CA MET A 409 -1.46 -2.74 -15.27
C MET A 409 -1.03 -4.01 -14.53
N TYR A 410 0.17 -3.98 -13.94
CA TYR A 410 0.77 -5.15 -13.29
C TYR A 410 0.38 -5.22 -11.82
N TRP A 411 -0.27 -6.34 -11.43
CA TRP A 411 -0.69 -6.56 -10.05
C TRP A 411 -0.19 -7.88 -9.44
N ARG A 412 -0.05 -8.95 -10.26
CA ARG A 412 0.26 -10.32 -9.82
C ARG A 412 1.72 -10.50 -9.44
N SER A 413 2.10 -10.10 -8.23
CA SER A 413 3.49 -10.15 -7.74
C SER A 413 4.12 -11.55 -7.79
N TRP A 414 3.33 -12.61 -7.78
CA TRP A 414 3.77 -13.99 -7.95
C TRP A 414 4.12 -14.35 -9.40
N VAL A 415 3.66 -13.57 -10.38
CA VAL A 415 4.02 -13.72 -11.80
C VAL A 415 5.16 -12.76 -12.12
N LYS A 416 6.34 -13.01 -11.52
CA LYS A 416 7.52 -12.12 -11.56
C LYS A 416 8.00 -11.73 -12.95
N ASN A 417 7.70 -12.54 -13.97
CA ASN A 417 8.12 -12.28 -15.35
C ASN A 417 7.09 -11.50 -16.18
N ALA A 418 5.89 -11.21 -15.65
CA ALA A 418 4.86 -10.47 -16.36
C ALA A 418 5.33 -9.07 -16.81
N PRO A 419 5.98 -8.25 -15.97
CA PRO A 419 6.50 -6.95 -16.40
C PRO A 419 7.54 -7.06 -17.52
N PHE A 420 8.40 -8.07 -17.48
CA PHE A 420 9.40 -8.31 -18.52
C PHE A 420 8.73 -8.67 -19.85
N LYS A 421 7.76 -9.59 -19.83
CA LYS A 421 6.98 -9.96 -21.02
C LYS A 421 6.25 -8.76 -21.64
N ALA A 422 5.64 -7.91 -20.81
CA ALA A 422 4.94 -6.72 -21.27
C ALA A 422 5.89 -5.77 -22.02
N VAL A 423 7.04 -5.41 -21.44
CA VAL A 423 7.98 -4.50 -22.08
C VAL A 423 8.66 -5.12 -23.31
N GLU A 424 8.93 -6.42 -23.31
CA GLU A 424 9.45 -7.15 -24.45
C GLU A 424 8.45 -7.16 -25.63
N ASN A 425 7.14 -7.23 -25.31
CA ASN A 425 6.08 -7.08 -26.31
C ASN A 425 5.92 -5.64 -26.83
N GLY A 426 6.50 -4.64 -26.13
CA GLY A 426 6.43 -3.22 -26.46
C GLY A 426 5.43 -2.41 -25.63
N ASN A 427 4.70 -3.04 -24.72
CA ASN A 427 3.71 -2.38 -23.86
C ASN A 427 4.33 -1.39 -22.88
N GLU A 428 3.62 -0.33 -22.57
CA GLU A 428 3.84 0.51 -21.39
C GLU A 428 3.18 -0.10 -20.17
N ILE A 429 3.78 0.09 -19.00
CA ILE A 429 3.35 -0.57 -17.76
C ILE A 429 3.00 0.45 -16.68
N ILE A 430 1.89 0.19 -15.99
CA ILE A 430 1.49 0.85 -14.74
C ILE A 430 1.68 -0.16 -13.60
N MET A 431 2.44 0.20 -12.58
CA MET A 431 2.80 -0.69 -11.50
C MET A 431 1.79 -0.62 -10.35
N SER A 432 1.16 -1.75 -10.03
CA SER A 432 0.23 -1.89 -8.92
C SER A 432 0.41 -3.23 -8.17
N PRO A 433 1.66 -3.65 -7.82
CA PRO A 433 1.92 -5.00 -7.32
C PRO A 433 1.36 -5.23 -5.91
N VAL A 434 0.60 -6.32 -5.72
CA VAL A 434 0.10 -6.79 -4.41
C VAL A 434 1.25 -6.95 -3.42
N GLY A 435 2.29 -7.68 -3.80
CA GLY A 435 3.49 -7.92 -2.97
C GLY A 435 4.26 -6.65 -2.63
N GLY A 436 4.09 -5.56 -3.39
CA GLY A 436 4.62 -4.23 -3.11
C GLY A 436 3.83 -3.44 -2.05
N GLY A 437 2.72 -3.98 -1.56
CA GLY A 437 1.85 -3.31 -0.60
C GLY A 437 0.92 -2.25 -1.22
N LEU A 438 0.68 -2.32 -2.54
CA LEU A 438 -0.20 -1.36 -3.25
C LEU A 438 -1.67 -1.80 -3.31
N TYR A 439 -2.05 -2.84 -2.58
CA TYR A 439 -3.44 -3.21 -2.31
C TYR A 439 -3.83 -2.71 -0.92
N PHE A 440 -4.59 -1.62 -0.87
CA PHE A 440 -4.96 -0.95 0.39
C PHE A 440 -6.19 -1.58 1.08
N ASP A 441 -6.81 -2.57 0.47
CA ASP A 441 -7.79 -3.46 1.08
C ASP A 441 -7.17 -4.46 2.08
N TYR A 442 -5.87 -4.75 1.97
CA TYR A 442 -5.16 -5.53 2.97
C TYR A 442 -4.87 -4.74 4.24
N VAL A 443 -4.98 -5.45 5.37
CA VAL A 443 -4.63 -4.89 6.68
C VAL A 443 -3.15 -4.47 6.75
N PRO A 444 -2.79 -3.57 7.67
CA PRO A 444 -1.47 -2.94 7.68
C PRO A 444 -0.25 -3.86 7.86
N ASP A 445 -0.41 -5.05 8.44
CA ASP A 445 0.66 -6.05 8.54
C ASP A 445 1.11 -6.54 7.15
N LYS A 446 0.19 -6.63 6.19
CA LYS A 446 0.47 -6.99 4.79
C LYS A 446 0.85 -5.81 3.91
N SER A 447 0.39 -4.60 4.24
CA SER A 447 0.59 -3.36 3.49
C SER A 447 0.88 -2.21 4.44
N SER A 448 1.99 -2.31 5.19
CA SER A 448 2.40 -1.27 6.14
C SER A 448 2.83 0.03 5.44
N LEU A 449 2.78 1.13 6.18
CA LEU A 449 3.22 2.45 5.68
C LEU A 449 4.65 2.40 5.14
N ARG A 450 5.57 1.73 5.84
CA ARG A 450 6.96 1.55 5.40
C ARG A 450 7.04 0.72 4.13
N LYS A 451 6.26 -0.33 4.00
CA LYS A 451 6.23 -1.18 2.80
C LYS A 451 5.80 -0.38 1.57
N VAL A 452 4.74 0.42 1.68
CA VAL A 452 4.31 1.33 0.60
C VAL A 452 5.39 2.35 0.27
N TYR A 453 5.99 2.98 1.30
CA TYR A 453 7.05 3.96 1.11
C TYR A 453 8.31 3.38 0.42
N THR A 454 8.62 2.12 0.62
CA THR A 454 9.82 1.47 0.06
C THR A 454 9.58 0.68 -1.22
N VAL A 455 8.33 0.62 -1.72
CA VAL A 455 8.02 -0.11 -2.95
C VAL A 455 8.86 0.36 -4.13
N SER A 456 9.37 -0.58 -4.91
CA SER A 456 10.05 -0.25 -6.17
C SER A 456 9.03 -0.14 -7.30
N ILE A 457 8.93 1.04 -7.90
CA ILE A 457 8.06 1.26 -9.06
C ILE A 457 8.68 0.66 -10.32
N VAL A 458 10.01 0.69 -10.46
CA VAL A 458 10.70 0.01 -11.55
C VAL A 458 11.14 -1.37 -11.07
N PRO A 459 10.76 -2.47 -11.76
CA PRO A 459 11.18 -3.82 -11.41
C PRO A 459 12.71 -3.97 -11.40
N ALA A 460 13.22 -4.72 -10.41
CA ALA A 460 14.64 -5.03 -10.34
C ALA A 460 15.08 -5.81 -11.58
N GLY A 461 16.23 -5.46 -12.14
CA GLY A 461 16.77 -6.09 -13.34
C GLY A 461 16.32 -5.47 -14.68
N PHE A 462 15.46 -4.47 -14.68
CA PHE A 462 15.14 -3.71 -15.89
C PHE A 462 16.36 -2.92 -16.38
N THR A 463 16.57 -2.92 -17.70
CA THR A 463 17.48 -1.97 -18.37
C THR A 463 16.87 -0.56 -18.34
N ALA A 464 17.68 0.46 -18.65
CA ALA A 464 17.17 1.84 -18.76
C ALA A 464 16.05 1.99 -19.82
N GLU A 465 16.14 1.25 -20.94
CA GLU A 465 15.13 1.22 -21.97
C GLU A 465 13.81 0.57 -21.47
N GLN A 466 13.91 -0.56 -20.78
CA GLN A 466 12.75 -1.20 -20.15
C GLN A 466 12.13 -0.31 -19.07
N ALA A 467 12.96 0.33 -18.24
CA ALA A 467 12.51 1.25 -17.20
C ALA A 467 11.74 2.46 -17.76
N SER A 468 12.09 2.94 -18.96
CA SER A 468 11.35 4.03 -19.62
C SER A 468 9.94 3.65 -20.08
N LYS A 469 9.60 2.35 -20.09
CA LYS A 469 8.25 1.85 -20.37
C LYS A 469 7.36 1.82 -19.10
N VAL A 470 7.92 2.04 -17.92
CA VAL A 470 7.17 2.13 -16.69
C VAL A 470 6.70 3.59 -16.51
N ILE A 471 5.44 3.86 -16.82
CA ILE A 471 4.88 5.22 -16.83
C ILE A 471 4.48 5.70 -15.41
N GLY A 472 4.46 4.79 -14.42
CA GLY A 472 4.20 5.12 -13.02
C GLY A 472 3.53 3.99 -12.25
N GLY A 473 2.76 4.36 -11.24
CA GLY A 473 2.12 3.38 -10.37
C GLY A 473 0.80 3.83 -9.79
N GLN A 474 0.13 2.88 -9.15
CA GLN A 474 -1.19 3.05 -8.57
C GLN A 474 -1.35 2.15 -7.34
N ALA A 475 -2.15 2.59 -6.36
CA ALA A 475 -2.65 1.68 -5.34
C ALA A 475 -4.16 1.43 -5.55
N ASN A 476 -4.59 0.22 -5.18
CA ASN A 476 -5.95 -0.24 -5.35
C ASN A 476 -6.67 -0.36 -4.02
N ILE A 477 -7.96 0.01 -4.01
CA ILE A 477 -8.88 -0.18 -2.89
C ILE A 477 -10.00 -1.07 -3.40
N TRP A 478 -9.86 -2.40 -3.20
CA TRP A 478 -10.91 -3.37 -3.44
C TRP A 478 -11.86 -3.38 -2.25
N THR A 479 -13.15 -3.46 -2.48
CA THR A 479 -14.13 -3.11 -1.45
C THR A 479 -15.00 -4.26 -0.96
N GLU A 480 -14.60 -5.51 -1.14
CA GLU A 480 -15.31 -6.68 -0.63
C GLU A 480 -15.60 -6.59 0.87
N TYR A 481 -14.63 -6.02 1.63
CA TYR A 481 -14.72 -5.85 3.09
C TYR A 481 -14.61 -4.37 3.51
N ILE A 482 -14.93 -3.45 2.62
CA ILE A 482 -14.91 -2.00 2.85
C ILE A 482 -16.30 -1.42 2.56
N PRO A 483 -17.29 -1.62 3.47
CA PRO A 483 -18.69 -1.31 3.20
C PRO A 483 -19.06 0.16 3.42
N SER A 484 -18.15 0.99 3.96
CA SER A 484 -18.44 2.36 4.36
C SER A 484 -17.33 3.34 3.97
N GLU A 485 -17.69 4.64 3.90
CA GLU A 485 -16.73 5.74 3.70
C GLU A 485 -15.67 5.77 4.81
N ALA A 486 -16.07 5.54 6.07
CA ALA A 486 -15.16 5.51 7.21
C ALA A 486 -14.13 4.38 7.09
N ARG A 487 -14.58 3.18 6.68
CA ARG A 487 -13.66 2.05 6.48
C ARG A 487 -12.71 2.30 5.31
N ALA A 488 -13.17 2.89 4.22
CA ALA A 488 -12.32 3.27 3.10
C ALA A 488 -11.23 4.26 3.55
N ASP A 489 -11.62 5.33 4.24
CA ASP A 489 -10.69 6.32 4.79
C ASP A 489 -9.59 5.69 5.64
N TYR A 490 -9.98 4.79 6.56
CA TYR A 490 -9.03 4.04 7.41
C TYR A 490 -8.06 3.19 6.59
N MET A 491 -8.53 2.59 5.49
CA MET A 491 -7.72 1.65 4.72
C MET A 491 -6.69 2.36 3.83
N TYR A 492 -6.98 3.54 3.29
CA TYR A 492 -5.99 4.22 2.45
C TYR A 492 -5.24 5.36 3.12
N MET A 493 -5.77 5.97 4.21
CA MET A 493 -5.05 7.01 4.94
C MET A 493 -4.33 6.44 6.19
N PRO A 494 -3.05 6.72 6.40
CA PRO A 494 -2.18 7.63 5.64
C PRO A 494 -1.40 6.98 4.48
N ARG A 495 -1.58 5.69 4.16
CA ARG A 495 -0.77 4.94 3.18
C ARG A 495 -0.68 5.63 1.80
N MET A 496 -1.76 6.28 1.37
CA MET A 496 -1.78 7.07 0.14
C MET A 496 -0.69 8.15 0.12
N THR A 497 -0.39 8.78 1.26
CA THR A 497 0.65 9.83 1.33
C THR A 497 2.06 9.26 1.09
N ALA A 498 2.32 8.03 1.52
CA ALA A 498 3.59 7.33 1.25
C ALA A 498 3.74 7.02 -0.25
N LEU A 499 2.66 6.55 -0.89
CA LEU A 499 2.66 6.31 -2.34
C LEU A 499 2.84 7.61 -3.12
N ALA A 500 2.19 8.70 -2.69
CA ALA A 500 2.35 10.02 -3.31
C ALA A 500 3.83 10.41 -3.43
N GLU A 501 4.58 10.26 -2.35
CA GLU A 501 6.01 10.59 -2.31
C GLU A 501 6.84 9.66 -3.21
N ARG A 502 6.51 8.37 -3.24
CA ARG A 502 7.16 7.40 -4.14
C ARG A 502 6.97 7.70 -5.62
N LEU A 503 5.79 8.16 -5.98
CA LEU A 503 5.45 8.45 -7.38
C LEU A 503 5.89 9.85 -7.82
N TRP A 504 6.05 10.78 -6.87
CA TRP A 504 6.43 12.16 -7.18
C TRP A 504 7.94 12.34 -7.27
N SER A 505 8.70 12.06 -6.21
CA SER A 505 10.12 12.36 -6.11
C SER A 505 11.02 11.15 -5.79
N ASP A 506 10.44 10.03 -5.34
CA ASP A 506 11.14 8.78 -5.02
C ASP A 506 12.27 8.94 -3.97
N PRO A 507 12.03 9.62 -2.84
CA PRO A 507 13.03 9.80 -1.82
C PRO A 507 13.28 8.51 -1.03
N LYS A 508 14.40 8.46 -0.27
CA LYS A 508 14.79 7.29 0.53
C LYS A 508 14.85 7.59 2.04
N ASP A 509 14.22 8.68 2.48
CA ASP A 509 14.21 9.15 3.85
C ASP A 509 12.85 8.90 4.50
N PHE A 510 12.63 7.66 4.99
CA PHE A 510 11.38 7.29 5.64
C PHE A 510 11.17 8.02 6.98
N ASP A 511 12.24 8.27 7.74
CA ASP A 511 12.13 8.91 9.05
C ASP A 511 11.75 10.39 8.89
N GLY A 512 12.36 11.08 7.91
CA GLY A 512 11.96 12.44 7.54
C GLY A 512 10.52 12.49 6.99
N TYR A 513 10.09 11.47 6.23
CA TYR A 513 8.71 11.36 5.80
C TYR A 513 7.75 11.22 6.99
N GLN A 514 8.04 10.36 7.97
CA GLN A 514 7.21 10.21 9.18
C GLN A 514 7.11 11.52 9.96
N GLU A 515 8.20 12.26 10.08
CA GLU A 515 8.20 13.56 10.74
C GLU A 515 7.31 14.59 10.00
N ARG A 516 7.34 14.62 8.65
CA ARG A 516 6.43 15.46 7.87
C ARG A 516 4.98 15.01 8.01
N LEU A 517 4.72 13.71 7.96
CA LEU A 517 3.37 13.13 8.10
C LEU A 517 2.68 13.55 9.41
N ASN A 518 3.43 13.72 10.49
CA ASN A 518 2.88 14.16 11.77
C ASN A 518 2.08 15.47 11.67
N ASN A 519 2.47 16.38 10.78
CA ASN A 519 1.74 17.63 10.56
C ASN A 519 0.44 17.40 9.74
N HIS A 520 0.40 16.37 8.91
CA HIS A 520 -0.77 16.04 8.10
C HIS A 520 -1.92 15.41 8.90
N PHE A 521 -1.63 14.77 10.04
CA PHE A 521 -2.69 14.24 10.90
C PHE A 521 -3.63 15.33 11.42
N ALA A 522 -3.11 16.53 11.69
CA ALA A 522 -3.95 17.67 12.07
C ALA A 522 -4.93 18.05 10.96
N TRP A 523 -4.48 18.03 9.70
CA TRP A 523 -5.36 18.26 8.56
C TRP A 523 -6.39 17.14 8.41
N MET A 524 -5.98 15.87 8.51
CA MET A 524 -6.89 14.73 8.43
C MET A 524 -7.98 14.80 9.50
N GLN A 525 -7.62 15.25 10.71
CA GLN A 525 -8.59 15.47 11.80
C GLN A 525 -9.54 16.63 11.47
N LYS A 526 -9.06 17.75 10.95
CA LYS A 526 -9.90 18.90 10.54
C LYS A 526 -10.92 18.50 9.49
N GLU A 527 -10.53 17.65 8.53
CA GLU A 527 -11.37 17.17 7.44
C GLU A 527 -12.26 15.97 7.85
N ASN A 528 -12.26 15.57 9.13
CA ASN A 528 -12.99 14.42 9.65
C ASN A 528 -12.72 13.11 8.88
N ILE A 529 -11.47 12.92 8.44
CA ILE A 529 -11.03 11.69 7.80
C ILE A 529 -10.84 10.63 8.87
N ASN A 530 -11.45 9.47 8.72
CA ASN A 530 -11.21 8.33 9.61
C ASN A 530 -9.89 7.63 9.25
N TYR A 531 -8.77 8.29 9.47
CA TYR A 531 -7.46 7.75 9.14
C TYR A 531 -6.98 6.73 10.18
N ARG A 532 -6.18 5.76 9.75
CA ARG A 532 -5.50 4.83 10.65
C ARG A 532 -4.49 5.59 11.50
N LEU A 533 -4.63 5.47 12.82
CA LEU A 533 -3.68 6.10 13.74
C LEU A 533 -2.27 5.53 13.54
N PRO A 534 -1.21 6.34 13.80
CA PRO A 534 0.16 5.87 13.70
C PRO A 534 0.44 4.68 14.62
N ASP A 535 1.29 3.77 14.14
CA ASP A 535 1.77 2.65 14.96
C ASP A 535 2.50 3.15 16.20
N LEU A 536 2.35 2.41 17.29
CA LEU A 536 3.04 2.69 18.52
C LEU A 536 4.51 2.23 18.44
N ASN A 537 5.40 3.01 19.07
CA ASN A 537 6.80 2.64 19.22
C ASN A 537 6.99 1.76 20.47
N GLY A 538 7.94 0.83 20.41
CA GLY A 538 8.29 -0.03 21.55
C GLY A 538 7.38 -1.25 21.72
N ILE A 539 6.62 -1.61 20.69
CA ILE A 539 5.84 -2.85 20.62
C ILE A 539 6.75 -3.98 20.11
N ALA A 540 6.66 -5.12 20.77
CA ALA A 540 7.26 -6.37 20.34
C ALA A 540 6.33 -7.54 20.68
N ASP A 541 6.30 -8.55 19.83
CA ASP A 541 5.43 -9.74 19.98
C ASP A 541 5.74 -10.54 21.23
N MET A 542 6.95 -10.44 21.77
CA MET A 542 7.40 -11.05 23.01
C MET A 542 8.40 -10.13 23.72
N ASN A 543 8.25 -9.97 25.05
CA ASN A 543 9.16 -9.18 25.87
C ASN A 543 9.67 -10.03 27.03
N MET A 544 10.77 -10.74 26.83
CA MET A 544 11.44 -11.45 27.93
C MET A 544 12.21 -10.47 28.82
N PHE A 545 12.27 -10.76 30.13
CA PHE A 545 13.07 -9.96 31.04
C PHE A 545 13.66 -10.78 32.18
N VAL A 546 14.82 -10.35 32.63
CA VAL A 546 15.51 -10.89 33.84
C VAL A 546 15.47 -9.84 34.94
N GLY A 547 14.94 -10.24 36.10
CA GLY A 547 14.79 -9.32 37.26
C GLY A 547 13.55 -8.44 37.15
N LYS A 548 13.61 -7.32 36.43
CA LYS A 548 12.50 -6.39 36.22
C LYS A 548 12.41 -6.01 34.75
N GLY A 549 11.24 -6.14 34.19
CA GLY A 549 10.89 -5.63 32.84
C GLY A 549 10.39 -4.18 32.94
N LYS A 550 10.20 -3.58 31.78
CA LYS A 550 9.70 -2.21 31.59
C LYS A 550 8.82 -2.17 30.36
N LEU A 551 7.52 -1.89 30.54
CA LEU A 551 6.66 -1.51 29.43
C LEU A 551 6.95 -0.04 29.10
N ASP A 552 7.51 0.20 27.95
CA ASP A 552 7.92 1.53 27.46
C ASP A 552 7.41 1.72 26.02
N VAL A 553 6.15 2.06 25.92
CA VAL A 553 5.46 2.29 24.65
C VAL A 553 5.21 3.78 24.52
N SER A 554 5.42 4.32 23.34
CA SER A 554 5.22 5.74 23.03
C SER A 554 4.53 5.94 21.70
N THR A 555 3.96 7.12 21.51
CA THR A 555 3.38 7.55 20.25
C THR A 555 4.39 8.37 19.45
N PRO A 556 4.34 8.33 18.11
CA PRO A 556 5.16 9.22 17.28
C PRO A 556 4.63 10.67 17.23
N VAL A 557 3.42 10.92 17.78
CA VAL A 557 2.76 12.25 17.79
C VAL A 557 2.21 12.58 19.18
N ASP A 558 2.28 13.85 19.56
CA ASP A 558 2.00 14.27 20.96
C ASP A 558 0.49 14.30 21.30
N PHE A 559 -0.41 14.31 20.31
CA PHE A 559 -1.85 14.42 20.54
C PHE A 559 -2.55 13.08 20.81
N LEU A 560 -1.84 11.96 20.70
CA LEU A 560 -2.40 10.64 21.00
C LEU A 560 -2.21 10.28 22.46
N THR A 561 -3.21 9.62 23.04
CA THR A 561 -3.14 9.05 24.39
C THR A 561 -3.07 7.53 24.28
N ILE A 562 -2.16 6.89 25.02
CA ILE A 562 -2.07 5.43 25.09
C ILE A 562 -2.85 4.94 26.29
N MET A 563 -3.79 4.02 26.06
CA MET A 563 -4.50 3.27 27.11
C MET A 563 -4.03 1.82 27.14
N TYR A 564 -4.14 1.18 28.31
CA TYR A 564 -3.76 -0.23 28.46
C TYR A 564 -4.64 -0.97 29.45
N THR A 565 -4.78 -2.29 29.22
CA THR A 565 -5.41 -3.26 30.13
C THR A 565 -4.44 -4.40 30.47
N THR A 566 -4.78 -5.21 31.47
CA THR A 566 -4.02 -6.41 31.89
C THR A 566 -4.92 -7.58 32.23
N ASP A 567 -6.19 -7.48 31.93
CA ASP A 567 -7.23 -8.50 32.20
C ASP A 567 -7.73 -9.19 30.93
N GLY A 568 -7.11 -8.88 29.78
CA GLY A 568 -7.43 -9.46 28.48
C GLY A 568 -8.50 -8.69 27.71
N THR A 569 -9.13 -7.68 28.28
CA THR A 569 -10.06 -6.79 27.56
C THR A 569 -9.29 -5.84 26.66
N ASP A 570 -9.92 -5.43 25.55
CA ASP A 570 -9.36 -4.39 24.71
C ASP A 570 -9.43 -3.03 25.42
N PRO A 571 -8.39 -2.19 25.30
CA PRO A 571 -8.40 -0.86 25.93
C PRO A 571 -9.53 0.04 25.41
N GLU A 572 -10.15 0.77 26.33
CA GLU A 572 -11.16 1.82 26.09
C GLU A 572 -10.66 3.16 26.66
N MET A 573 -11.34 4.26 26.30
CA MET A 573 -10.91 5.62 26.68
C MET A 573 -10.92 5.90 28.21
N ASP A 574 -11.69 5.13 28.98
CA ASP A 574 -11.80 5.24 30.43
C ASP A 574 -10.87 4.28 31.19
N ASP A 575 -10.08 3.48 30.48
CA ASP A 575 -9.05 2.63 31.07
C ASP A 575 -7.82 3.40 31.54
N LYS A 576 -6.81 2.67 32.00
CA LYS A 576 -5.58 3.28 32.54
C LYS A 576 -4.72 3.87 31.40
N ALA A 577 -4.40 5.15 31.53
CA ALA A 577 -3.47 5.81 30.62
C ALA A 577 -2.00 5.45 30.92
N LEU A 578 -1.23 5.13 29.86
CA LEU A 578 0.22 4.91 29.92
C LEU A 578 0.98 6.24 29.86
N ILE A 579 0.95 7.01 30.95
CA ILE A 579 1.59 8.34 31.02
C ILE A 579 3.12 8.23 31.18
N LYS A 580 3.61 7.12 31.74
CA LYS A 580 5.03 6.84 31.98
C LYS A 580 5.29 5.35 31.92
N PRO A 581 6.54 4.92 31.65
CA PRO A 581 6.87 3.51 31.60
C PRO A 581 6.51 2.74 32.88
N ILE A 582 5.95 1.55 32.72
CA ILE A 582 5.49 0.67 33.78
C ILE A 582 6.56 -0.37 34.10
N LYS A 583 6.87 -0.56 35.39
CA LYS A 583 7.78 -1.64 35.84
C LYS A 583 7.03 -2.97 35.92
N VAL A 584 7.49 -3.96 35.19
CA VAL A 584 6.96 -5.32 35.16
C VAL A 584 7.80 -6.22 36.08
N LYS A 585 7.16 -6.99 36.95
CA LYS A 585 7.85 -7.82 37.96
C LYS A 585 7.57 -9.32 37.79
N SER A 586 6.48 -9.66 37.13
CA SER A 586 6.01 -11.02 36.87
C SER A 586 5.49 -11.09 35.45
N ASP A 587 5.20 -12.28 34.94
CA ASP A 587 4.50 -12.47 33.70
C ASP A 587 3.23 -11.65 33.65
N THR A 588 3.03 -10.91 32.59
CA THR A 588 1.91 -9.98 32.42
C THR A 588 1.61 -9.82 30.93
N ASP A 589 0.36 -9.97 30.57
CA ASP A 589 -0.12 -9.70 29.23
C ASP A 589 -0.78 -8.30 29.21
N PHE A 590 -0.16 -7.38 28.52
CA PHE A 590 -0.75 -6.07 28.30
C PHE A 590 -1.46 -6.07 26.95
N LYS A 591 -2.62 -5.44 26.89
CA LYS A 591 -3.17 -4.91 25.65
C LYS A 591 -3.03 -3.40 25.67
N VAL A 592 -2.57 -2.83 24.57
CA VAL A 592 -2.26 -1.38 24.46
C VAL A 592 -2.90 -0.86 23.19
N ALA A 593 -3.54 0.31 23.25
CA ALA A 593 -4.06 1.01 22.09
C ALA A 593 -3.85 2.52 22.20
N ALA A 594 -3.62 3.17 21.04
CA ALA A 594 -3.64 4.62 20.94
C ALA A 594 -5.07 5.12 20.74
N PHE A 595 -5.35 6.32 21.28
CA PHE A 595 -6.61 7.02 21.08
C PHE A 595 -6.34 8.43 20.57
N GLY A 596 -7.06 8.83 19.54
CA GLY A 596 -7.05 10.19 19.01
C GLY A 596 -7.94 11.14 19.82
N PRO A 597 -7.82 12.45 19.59
CA PRO A 597 -8.60 13.48 20.30
C PRO A 597 -10.12 13.35 20.13
N SER A 598 -10.58 12.76 19.03
CA SER A 598 -11.99 12.46 18.75
C SER A 598 -12.51 11.19 19.43
N GLY A 599 -11.64 10.46 20.17
CA GLY A 599 -11.97 9.20 20.80
C GLY A 599 -11.82 7.97 19.89
N ASN A 600 -11.40 8.15 18.64
CA ASN A 600 -11.12 7.05 17.73
C ASN A 600 -9.95 6.20 18.25
N ARG A 601 -10.17 4.88 18.30
CA ARG A 601 -9.18 3.90 18.75
C ARG A 601 -8.31 3.42 17.58
N GLY A 602 -7.01 3.37 17.78
CA GLY A 602 -6.06 2.68 16.88
C GLY A 602 -6.08 1.16 17.07
N ASP A 603 -5.11 0.51 16.44
CA ASP A 603 -4.95 -0.93 16.57
C ASP A 603 -4.67 -1.32 18.04
N VAL A 604 -5.17 -2.49 18.43
CA VAL A 604 -4.90 -3.06 19.75
C VAL A 604 -3.68 -3.97 19.60
N TYR A 605 -2.65 -3.66 20.39
CA TYR A 605 -1.42 -4.44 20.42
C TYR A 605 -1.41 -5.34 21.65
N GLU A 606 -1.16 -6.63 21.45
CA GLU A 606 -0.84 -7.55 22.52
C GLU A 606 0.66 -7.45 22.83
N VAL A 607 1.00 -7.16 24.08
CA VAL A 607 2.38 -6.93 24.53
C VAL A 607 2.69 -7.83 25.71
N PRO A 608 2.98 -9.12 25.45
CA PRO A 608 3.26 -10.09 26.50
C PRO A 608 4.65 -9.86 27.11
N TYR A 609 4.72 -9.88 28.45
CA TYR A 609 5.96 -9.89 29.23
C TYR A 609 6.14 -11.24 29.90
N ARG A 610 7.32 -11.86 29.73
CA ARG A 610 7.66 -13.17 30.33
C ARG A 610 8.94 -13.06 31.13
N LYS A 611 8.86 -13.37 32.43
CA LYS A 611 10.00 -13.37 33.30
C LYS A 611 10.84 -14.62 33.08
N THR A 612 12.13 -14.45 32.91
CA THR A 612 13.05 -15.56 32.62
C THR A 612 14.32 -15.46 33.45
N THR A 613 15.20 -16.46 33.31
CA THR A 613 16.55 -16.49 33.85
C THR A 613 17.52 -16.86 32.71
N TYR A 614 18.76 -16.35 32.79
CA TYR A 614 19.76 -16.67 31.80
C TYR A 614 20.04 -18.17 31.78
N LEU A 615 20.01 -18.79 30.61
CA LEU A 615 20.50 -20.14 30.38
C LEU A 615 22.00 -20.19 30.66
N LYS A 616 22.45 -21.23 31.30
CA LYS A 616 23.88 -21.44 31.59
C LYS A 616 24.57 -21.92 30.32
N ALA A 617 25.69 -21.32 29.99
CA ALA A 617 26.58 -21.83 28.95
C ALA A 617 27.20 -23.16 29.37
N ILE A 618 27.50 -24.02 28.41
CA ILE A 618 28.23 -25.27 28.57
C ILE A 618 29.76 -24.92 28.53
N ASN A 619 30.58 -25.68 29.28
CA ASN A 619 32.00 -25.50 29.23
C ASN A 619 32.59 -25.96 27.87
N GLU A 620 33.40 -25.15 27.24
CA GLU A 620 34.08 -25.51 25.98
C GLU A 620 34.83 -26.81 26.04
N SER A 621 35.42 -27.15 27.22
CA SER A 621 36.15 -28.41 27.42
C SER A 621 35.26 -29.66 27.37
N GLU A 622 33.96 -29.52 27.44
CA GLU A 622 33.00 -30.63 27.35
C GLU A 622 32.57 -30.91 25.91
N VAL A 623 32.80 -29.98 24.97
CA VAL A 623 32.27 -30.05 23.60
C VAL A 623 33.34 -30.51 22.59
N GLY A 624 34.63 -30.20 22.75
CA GLY A 624 35.73 -30.69 21.90
C GLY A 624 35.54 -30.54 20.37
N GLY A 625 34.60 -29.72 19.91
CA GLY A 625 34.12 -29.65 18.55
C GLY A 625 34.87 -28.72 17.62
N SER A 626 34.67 -28.90 16.31
CA SER A 626 35.15 -28.01 15.25
C SER A 626 34.13 -26.92 14.96
N LYS A 627 34.51 -25.92 14.14
CA LYS A 627 33.54 -24.90 13.66
C LYS A 627 32.47 -25.53 12.79
N GLY A 628 31.21 -25.07 12.94
CA GLY A 628 30.09 -25.46 12.12
C GLY A 628 28.99 -26.19 12.86
N LEU A 629 28.13 -26.89 12.12
CA LEU A 629 26.95 -27.66 12.59
C LEU A 629 26.95 -29.02 11.89
N ILE A 630 26.23 -29.97 12.44
CA ILE A 630 25.93 -31.24 11.76
C ILE A 630 24.51 -31.12 11.18
N MET A 631 24.39 -31.35 9.88
CA MET A 631 23.11 -31.39 9.18
C MET A 631 22.70 -32.85 8.96
N HIS A 632 21.53 -33.23 9.42
CA HIS A 632 20.83 -34.46 9.03
C HIS A 632 19.85 -34.09 7.92
N PHE A 633 20.00 -34.72 6.77
CA PHE A 633 19.16 -34.47 5.60
C PHE A 633 18.21 -35.65 5.36
N HIS A 634 16.93 -35.33 5.11
CA HIS A 634 15.85 -36.30 4.92
C HIS A 634 15.16 -36.05 3.58
N LYS A 635 15.14 -37.05 2.69
CA LYS A 635 14.40 -36.99 1.43
C LYS A 635 12.93 -37.26 1.65
N GLY A 636 12.07 -36.45 1.08
CA GLY A 636 10.63 -36.67 1.13
C GLY A 636 9.84 -35.42 1.45
N THR A 637 8.52 -35.55 1.45
CA THR A 637 7.62 -34.44 1.78
C THR A 637 7.16 -34.57 3.23
N PHE A 638 7.54 -33.57 4.03
CA PHE A 638 7.14 -33.45 5.43
C PHE A 638 6.21 -32.26 5.56
N LYS A 639 5.02 -32.42 6.12
CA LYS A 639 4.05 -31.34 6.34
C LYS A 639 4.35 -30.52 7.60
N GLN A 640 5.13 -31.10 8.50
CA GLN A 640 5.59 -30.49 9.77
C GLN A 640 6.97 -31.07 10.10
N THR A 641 7.79 -30.26 10.78
CA THR A 641 9.17 -30.65 11.16
C THR A 641 9.21 -31.90 12.02
N ALA A 642 8.30 -32.07 12.97
CA ALA A 642 8.21 -33.25 13.84
C ALA A 642 8.04 -34.59 13.09
N LEU A 643 7.64 -34.57 11.82
CA LEU A 643 7.55 -35.80 11.01
C LEU A 643 8.92 -36.35 10.57
N MET A 644 9.99 -35.58 10.74
CA MET A 644 11.36 -36.02 10.48
C MET A 644 11.90 -36.93 11.59
N ASP A 645 11.43 -36.78 12.85
CA ASP A 645 11.90 -37.51 14.03
C ASP A 645 11.80 -39.06 13.86
N ASP A 646 10.78 -39.52 13.13
CA ASP A 646 10.58 -40.94 12.84
C ASP A 646 11.31 -41.44 11.57
N HIS A 647 12.07 -40.53 10.89
CA HIS A 647 12.75 -40.80 9.64
C HIS A 647 14.29 -40.88 9.86
N GLN A 648 14.92 -41.96 9.45
CA GLN A 648 16.38 -42.01 9.47
C GLN A 648 16.95 -41.04 8.43
N ALA A 649 17.94 -40.24 8.81
CA ALA A 649 18.59 -39.30 7.88
C ALA A 649 19.19 -40.06 6.67
N ASP A 650 18.88 -39.61 5.48
CA ASP A 650 19.44 -40.12 4.23
C ASP A 650 20.90 -39.74 4.06
N GLU A 651 21.28 -38.58 4.61
CA GLU A 651 22.65 -38.08 4.57
C GLU A 651 22.98 -37.23 5.81
N VAL A 652 24.23 -37.32 6.26
CA VAL A 652 24.75 -36.51 7.38
C VAL A 652 25.99 -35.75 6.90
N ARG A 653 26.01 -34.40 7.05
CA ARG A 653 27.11 -33.54 6.64
C ARG A 653 27.51 -32.57 7.74
N GLU A 654 28.80 -32.25 7.79
CA GLU A 654 29.31 -31.07 8.51
C GLU A 654 29.09 -29.83 7.64
N MET A 655 28.48 -28.80 8.23
CA MET A 655 28.14 -27.54 7.57
C MET A 655 28.77 -26.37 8.30
N GLU A 656 29.28 -25.39 7.55
CA GLU A 656 29.85 -24.18 8.16
C GLU A 656 28.75 -23.24 8.71
N ASP A 657 27.57 -23.29 8.12
CA ASP A 657 26.43 -22.46 8.45
C ASP A 657 25.08 -23.20 8.19
N LEU A 658 23.97 -22.49 8.23
CA LEU A 658 22.62 -23.02 8.00
C LEU A 658 22.22 -23.15 6.51
N SER A 659 23.19 -23.17 5.60
CA SER A 659 22.90 -23.31 4.16
C SER A 659 22.57 -24.75 3.77
N ILE A 660 21.64 -24.90 2.82
CA ILE A 660 21.33 -26.20 2.21
C ILE A 660 22.20 -26.39 0.97
N PRO A 661 23.01 -27.48 0.88
CA PRO A 661 23.84 -27.75 -0.28
C PRO A 661 23.02 -27.89 -1.58
N ALA A 662 23.47 -27.24 -2.65
CA ALA A 662 22.75 -27.21 -3.93
C ALA A 662 22.56 -28.61 -4.58
N ASP A 663 23.40 -29.59 -4.24
CA ASP A 663 23.27 -30.97 -4.70
C ASP A 663 22.12 -31.72 -3.99
N LEU A 664 21.76 -31.30 -2.77
CA LEU A 664 20.67 -31.84 -1.96
C LEU A 664 19.37 -31.09 -2.12
N ALA A 665 19.39 -29.78 -2.40
CA ALA A 665 18.24 -28.90 -2.57
C ALA A 665 17.42 -29.24 -3.84
N LYS A 666 16.88 -30.43 -3.94
CA LYS A 666 16.10 -30.90 -5.10
C LYS A 666 14.79 -31.53 -4.66
N GLY A 667 13.68 -30.91 -5.06
CA GLY A 667 12.34 -31.35 -4.69
C GLY A 667 12.06 -31.10 -3.20
N ALA A 668 11.15 -31.89 -2.63
CA ALA A 668 10.78 -31.79 -1.23
C ALA A 668 11.80 -32.54 -0.33
N PHE A 669 12.15 -31.93 0.81
CA PHE A 669 13.11 -32.49 1.77
C PHE A 669 12.90 -31.92 3.19
N GLY A 670 13.59 -32.54 4.17
CA GLY A 670 13.79 -32.00 5.50
C GLY A 670 15.27 -31.90 5.86
N ALA A 671 15.61 -30.98 6.77
CA ALA A 671 16.97 -30.82 7.28
C ALA A 671 16.94 -30.43 8.76
N GLU A 672 17.74 -31.13 9.58
CA GLU A 672 17.96 -30.82 11.00
C GLU A 672 19.41 -30.35 11.16
N PHE A 673 19.62 -29.13 11.65
CA PHE A 673 20.96 -28.59 11.95
C PHE A 673 21.20 -28.67 13.45
N ILE A 674 22.20 -29.43 13.87
CA ILE A 674 22.48 -29.74 15.28
C ILE A 674 23.90 -29.31 15.63
N GLY A 675 24.07 -28.66 16.78
CA GLY A 675 25.36 -28.24 17.29
C GLY A 675 25.26 -27.32 18.49
N TYR A 676 26.15 -26.32 18.51
CA TYR A 676 26.18 -25.30 19.57
C TYR A 676 26.30 -23.91 18.93
N ILE A 677 25.66 -22.93 19.55
CA ILE A 677 25.85 -21.51 19.25
C ILE A 677 26.69 -20.88 20.35
N ASN A 678 27.79 -20.23 19.97
CA ASN A 678 28.70 -19.50 20.88
C ASN A 678 28.37 -18.03 20.91
N VAL A 679 27.52 -17.59 21.83
CA VAL A 679 27.13 -16.19 21.91
C VAL A 679 28.18 -15.38 22.67
N PRO A 680 28.59 -14.18 22.16
CA PRO A 680 29.69 -13.41 22.73
C PRO A 680 29.35 -12.76 24.08
N GLU A 681 28.07 -12.51 24.37
CA GLU A 681 27.67 -11.69 25.49
C GLU A 681 26.51 -12.29 26.28
N LYS A 682 26.45 -11.89 27.57
CA LYS A 682 25.31 -12.20 28.43
C LYS A 682 24.19 -11.19 28.21
N ARG A 683 23.16 -11.57 27.45
CA ARG A 683 21.98 -10.73 27.19
C ARG A 683 20.74 -11.54 26.83
N ILE A 684 19.60 -10.87 26.66
CA ILE A 684 18.46 -11.42 25.97
C ILE A 684 18.72 -11.22 24.47
N TYR A 685 18.78 -12.30 23.74
CA TYR A 685 18.88 -12.31 22.28
C TYR A 685 17.50 -12.36 21.68
N ASP A 686 17.32 -11.59 20.63
CA ASP A 686 16.15 -11.55 19.78
C ASP A 686 16.53 -12.16 18.45
N PHE A 687 16.14 -13.42 18.20
CA PHE A 687 16.43 -14.13 16.96
C PHE A 687 15.27 -13.98 16.01
N ILE A 688 15.56 -13.93 14.71
CA ILE A 688 14.61 -13.82 13.62
C ILE A 688 14.91 -14.97 12.65
N LEU A 689 13.92 -15.84 12.43
CA LEU A 689 14.03 -16.96 11.49
C LEU A 689 13.08 -16.70 10.31
N THR A 690 13.67 -16.63 9.13
CA THR A 690 12.94 -16.55 7.87
C THR A 690 13.06 -17.89 7.15
N SER A 691 11.97 -18.54 6.87
CA SER A 691 11.95 -19.81 6.13
C SER A 691 10.81 -19.87 5.11
N ASP A 692 11.05 -20.61 4.05
CA ASP A 692 10.13 -21.07 3.01
C ASP A 692 10.47 -22.55 2.77
N ASP A 693 9.74 -23.53 3.26
CA ASP A 693 8.53 -23.60 4.11
C ASP A 693 8.84 -23.58 5.63
N GLY A 694 8.38 -24.60 6.34
CA GLY A 694 8.35 -24.70 7.79
C GLY A 694 9.70 -24.84 8.47
N SER A 695 9.85 -24.22 9.65
CA SER A 695 11.05 -24.35 10.47
C SER A 695 10.79 -24.15 11.96
N LYS A 696 11.68 -24.74 12.79
CA LYS A 696 11.69 -24.52 14.25
C LYS A 696 13.11 -24.27 14.74
N LEU A 697 13.27 -23.36 15.70
CA LEU A 697 14.54 -23.08 16.36
C LEU A 697 14.49 -23.44 17.83
N TYR A 698 15.45 -24.25 18.27
CA TYR A 698 15.64 -24.62 19.68
C TYR A 698 17.03 -24.16 20.15
N ILE A 699 17.08 -23.52 21.34
CA ILE A 699 18.35 -23.15 21.99
C ILE A 699 18.30 -23.59 23.45
N GLY A 700 19.32 -24.36 23.85
CA GLY A 700 19.39 -24.96 25.19
C GLY A 700 18.24 -25.94 25.47
N GLY A 701 17.74 -26.61 24.43
CA GLY A 701 16.60 -27.54 24.50
C GLY A 701 15.24 -26.87 24.71
N ARG A 702 15.14 -25.57 24.46
CA ARG A 702 13.88 -24.82 24.49
C ARG A 702 13.50 -24.38 23.08
N GLU A 703 12.25 -24.58 22.71
CA GLU A 703 11.70 -23.98 21.50
C GLU A 703 11.68 -22.46 21.65
N ILE A 704 12.35 -21.79 20.74
CA ILE A 704 12.46 -20.32 20.71
C ILE A 704 11.58 -19.74 19.62
N ILE A 705 11.55 -20.40 18.45
CA ILE A 705 10.74 -20.00 17.30
C ILE A 705 10.02 -21.22 16.76
N ASP A 706 8.72 -21.08 16.57
CA ASP A 706 7.86 -22.00 15.83
C ASP A 706 7.37 -21.31 14.55
N ASN A 707 7.90 -21.70 13.41
CA ASN A 707 7.51 -21.28 12.07
C ASN A 707 7.19 -22.52 11.22
N ASP A 708 6.54 -23.54 11.83
CA ASP A 708 6.30 -24.84 11.21
C ASP A 708 5.14 -24.84 10.22
N GLY A 709 5.15 -25.82 9.31
CA GLY A 709 4.11 -26.05 8.30
C GLY A 709 4.44 -25.47 6.92
N PHE A 710 3.57 -25.73 5.93
CA PHE A 710 3.76 -25.20 4.57
C PHE A 710 3.30 -23.75 4.47
N HIS A 711 4.21 -22.89 4.05
CA HIS A 711 3.94 -21.46 3.81
C HIS A 711 5.00 -20.84 2.90
N PRO A 712 4.68 -19.82 2.11
CA PRO A 712 5.70 -19.04 1.43
C PRO A 712 6.64 -18.37 2.44
N ALA A 713 7.77 -17.84 1.98
CA ALA A 713 8.77 -17.21 2.85
C ALA A 713 8.13 -16.32 3.94
N LYS A 714 8.24 -16.76 5.19
CA LYS A 714 7.66 -16.13 6.37
C LYS A 714 8.72 -15.93 7.44
N GLU A 715 8.61 -14.81 8.12
CA GLU A 715 9.51 -14.40 9.20
C GLU A 715 8.82 -14.52 10.55
N VAL A 716 9.50 -15.14 11.52
CA VAL A 716 9.05 -15.23 12.92
C VAL A 716 10.22 -14.91 13.84
N SER A 717 9.97 -14.13 14.90
CA SER A 717 10.97 -13.78 15.91
C SER A 717 10.77 -14.51 17.23
N GLY A 718 11.86 -14.69 17.98
CA GLY A 718 11.80 -15.28 19.29
C GLY A 718 12.95 -14.83 20.20
N GLN A 719 12.68 -14.67 21.50
CA GLN A 719 13.63 -14.18 22.47
C GLN A 719 14.16 -15.28 23.38
N VAL A 720 15.43 -15.20 23.75
CA VAL A 720 16.04 -16.09 24.74
C VAL A 720 17.12 -15.37 25.56
N ALA A 721 17.13 -15.60 26.86
CA ALA A 721 18.17 -15.04 27.77
C ALA A 721 19.35 -16.01 27.88
N LEU A 722 20.53 -15.62 27.37
CA LEU A 722 21.74 -16.45 27.36
C LEU A 722 22.87 -15.80 28.15
N ASN A 723 23.62 -16.63 28.90
CA ASN A 723 24.96 -16.23 29.34
C ASN A 723 25.92 -16.27 28.13
N ALA A 724 26.99 -15.51 28.16
CA ALA A 724 28.06 -15.65 27.16
C ALA A 724 28.60 -17.09 27.14
N GLY A 725 28.91 -17.62 25.94
CA GLY A 725 29.46 -18.95 25.73
C GLY A 725 28.55 -19.87 24.93
N LEU A 726 28.82 -21.19 25.01
CA LEU A 726 28.20 -22.22 24.18
C LEU A 726 26.83 -22.65 24.71
N HIS A 727 25.86 -22.71 23.82
CA HIS A 727 24.53 -23.27 24.07
C HIS A 727 24.15 -24.27 22.98
N PRO A 728 23.53 -25.41 23.30
CA PRO A 728 23.00 -26.30 22.28
C PRO A 728 22.04 -25.55 21.37
N ILE A 729 22.17 -25.74 20.06
CA ILE A 729 21.27 -25.24 19.03
C ILE A 729 20.78 -26.40 18.18
N GLU A 730 19.53 -26.38 17.84
CA GLU A 730 18.88 -27.27 16.88
C GLU A 730 17.94 -26.41 16.03
N LEU A 731 18.02 -26.57 14.73
CA LEU A 731 17.14 -25.91 13.78
C LEU A 731 16.61 -26.94 12.81
N ASP A 732 15.29 -27.13 12.84
CA ASP A 732 14.56 -28.01 11.94
C ASP A 732 13.99 -27.19 10.79
N PHE A 733 14.05 -27.75 9.58
CA PHE A 733 13.59 -27.10 8.37
C PHE A 733 12.94 -28.13 7.44
N ILE A 734 11.82 -27.77 6.81
CA ILE A 734 11.17 -28.55 5.77
C ILE A 734 10.91 -27.69 4.53
N GLU A 735 11.04 -28.34 3.36
CA GLU A 735 10.76 -27.78 2.04
C GLU A 735 9.77 -28.69 1.32
N GLY A 736 8.62 -28.14 0.88
CA GLY A 736 7.55 -28.88 0.19
C GLY A 736 7.70 -28.92 -1.34
N GLY A 737 8.57 -28.09 -1.89
CA GLY A 737 8.86 -27.97 -3.33
C GLY A 737 8.66 -26.54 -3.84
N GLY A 738 9.43 -26.15 -4.85
CA GLY A 738 9.34 -24.83 -5.51
C GLY A 738 10.52 -23.91 -5.31
N GLY A 739 11.25 -24.05 -4.23
CA GLY A 739 12.43 -23.26 -3.88
C GLY A 739 12.41 -22.89 -2.40
N HIS A 740 13.56 -22.83 -1.77
CA HIS A 740 13.69 -22.67 -0.32
C HIS A 740 14.36 -21.35 0.08
N THR A 741 14.01 -20.90 1.26
CA THR A 741 14.69 -19.83 2.00
C THR A 741 14.90 -20.30 3.43
N LEU A 742 16.10 -20.13 3.97
CA LEU A 742 16.42 -20.40 5.38
C LEU A 742 17.45 -19.38 5.85
N ILE A 743 17.05 -18.45 6.70
CA ILE A 743 17.93 -17.36 7.18
C ILE A 743 17.67 -17.18 8.68
N LEU A 744 18.75 -17.29 9.48
CA LEU A 744 18.71 -16.97 10.91
C LEU A 744 19.48 -15.68 11.18
N GLU A 745 18.79 -14.72 11.77
CA GLU A 745 19.34 -13.40 12.10
C GLU A 745 19.12 -13.09 13.60
N TYR A 746 19.75 -12.03 14.08
CA TYR A 746 19.56 -11.52 15.42
C TYR A 746 19.64 -9.99 15.44
N ILE A 747 19.01 -9.38 16.46
CA ILE A 747 19.11 -7.95 16.70
C ILE A 747 20.34 -7.68 17.60
N ASP A 748 21.24 -6.81 17.17
CA ASP A 748 22.45 -6.44 17.94
C ASP A 748 22.14 -5.41 19.06
N GLU A 749 23.17 -4.96 19.76
CA GLU A 749 23.03 -3.95 20.84
C GLU A 749 22.55 -2.58 20.36
N LYS A 750 22.69 -2.29 19.08
CA LYS A 750 22.27 -1.03 18.49
C LYS A 750 20.86 -1.09 17.91
N GLY A 751 20.21 -2.28 18.00
CA GLY A 751 18.93 -2.53 17.36
C GLY A 751 19.04 -2.83 15.85
N GLU A 752 20.27 -3.11 15.34
CA GLU A 752 20.50 -3.44 13.95
C GLU A 752 20.33 -4.96 13.74
N ARG A 753 19.64 -5.32 12.67
CA ARG A 753 19.45 -6.71 12.25
C ARG A 753 20.71 -7.24 11.55
N LYS A 754 21.17 -8.43 11.94
CA LYS A 754 22.37 -9.07 11.43
C LYS A 754 22.20 -10.58 11.29
N THR A 755 22.70 -11.15 10.23
CA THR A 755 22.78 -12.60 10.09
C THR A 755 23.67 -13.18 11.20
N VAL A 756 23.28 -14.31 11.78
CA VAL A 756 24.11 -15.00 12.78
C VAL A 756 25.42 -15.41 12.13
N PRO A 757 26.59 -14.97 12.67
CA PRO A 757 27.87 -15.26 12.04
C PRO A 757 28.20 -16.77 12.05
N ALA A 758 28.77 -17.28 10.97
CA ALA A 758 29.18 -18.70 10.86
C ALA A 758 30.20 -19.12 11.93
N ASP A 759 30.99 -18.20 12.45
CA ASP A 759 31.97 -18.47 13.51
C ASP A 759 31.32 -18.61 14.92
N TRP A 760 30.01 -18.35 15.06
CA TRP A 760 29.25 -18.68 16.26
C TRP A 760 28.84 -20.15 16.32
N TYR A 761 28.86 -20.88 15.19
CA TYR A 761 28.47 -22.31 15.18
C TYR A 761 29.64 -23.21 15.49
N ILE A 762 29.41 -24.18 16.38
CA ILE A 762 30.37 -25.19 16.80
C ILE A 762 29.72 -26.56 16.66
N SER A 763 30.31 -27.48 15.89
CA SER A 763 29.82 -28.84 15.75
C SER A 763 30.13 -29.65 17.02
N LYS A 764 29.37 -30.72 17.22
CA LYS A 764 29.53 -31.60 18.37
C LYS A 764 30.75 -32.54 18.20
#